data_0ecac8e2cad4647059d3583b79bb19ff
#
_entry.id   0ecac8e2cad4647059d3583b79bb19ff
#
_cell.length_a   1.000
_cell.length_b   1.000
_cell.length_c   1.000
_cell.angle_alpha   90.00
_cell.angle_beta   90.00
_cell.angle_gamma   90.00
#
_symmetry.space_group_name_H-M   'P 1'
#
loop_
_entity.id
_entity.type
_entity.pdbx_description
1 polymer ?
#
loop_
_entity_poly.entity_id
_entity_poly.type
_entity_poly.pdbx_seq_one_letter_code
_entity_poly.pdbx_strand_id
1 'polypeptide(L)'
;MKYFWLAARLVALVLPSAAMAETGYDAWLRYAPIPASVRERYSTLPAHAVGLSDSVMVKTAQAELIRGVRGTLGRTLRADADFPKESAIVLGTFAAVKAAAPSITFPAALPRDGYWLKSIVLKGFPCLLVTAPNDRGVLYGVFALLSKIAQNQSVTAISEVQQPYAPVRWVNQWENLDGRTERGFAGGSIFFENGSVRADLARARDYARLLASVGINGCNINNVNADPQILTDNFLPQLARVAEVFRPWGVALSIAVDLSSPKVVGGLDTFDPQDPRVAAWWRNKIDQIYQQVPDFGGVVVKADSEGRLGPSTYGRTPADAANVIARALAPHGGVVFYRAFVYNHHLDWREPKNDRARAAYDIFHPLDGKFEDNVVIQIKNGPIDFQVREPASPLFAGLRNTNQAIELQIIQEYLGQQRHLCFLPPMWKEVLDFDMRADGRSTPVKDLVAGRTFHRPLGGFVGVSNVGMDTNWLGHPLAMANLFGFGRLAWNPNLSAGAIAEEWTRLTFGNDPFVVRTVSAMQLTSWHIYEDYTGPLGIGTLTNIVGSHYGPGIESAERNGWGQWFRGDHDGIGMERSVATGTGYVGQYPSDVAKLYESVKTTPDELLLFFHHVPYTYVLHSGKTMIQYVYDSHYEGVEQANGLVRQWKSLHGRVDDERYADILARLEYQAGHAIVWRDAVCTWFLRMSGIPDAKGRVGNYPDRIEAEGMELQGYAPFDMTPPENASGGKGVACAASHEHCTATFHFDRAAGWYEVDVRYFDLMNGESKFKVWVGDQQVDEWVANAHLPTLKPDGDNSMLRRIPGLALRPGDAIRIEGYPDGGERAPLDYVEIHHASE
;
A
#
# COMPACT_ATOMS: atom_id res chain seq x y z
N MET A 1 7.65 -78.08 28.16
CA MET A 1 7.55 -78.16 26.66
C MET A 1 6.38 -77.24 26.25
N LYS A 2 6.65 -76.26 25.46
CA LYS A 2 5.97 -75.51 24.39
C LYS A 2 6.26 -74.05 24.53
N TYR A 3 7.13 -73.58 23.65
CA TYR A 3 7.47 -72.18 23.44
C TYR A 3 6.31 -71.46 22.74
N PHE A 4 5.91 -70.27 23.24
CA PHE A 4 5.14 -69.34 22.49
C PHE A 4 5.98 -68.08 22.18
N TRP A 5 6.30 -67.89 20.88
CA TRP A 5 6.89 -66.68 20.38
C TRP A 5 5.79 -65.61 20.18
N LEU A 6 5.87 -64.51 20.91
CA LEU A 6 5.08 -63.30 20.62
C LEU A 6 5.88 -62.37 19.73
N ALA A 7 5.49 -62.26 18.49
CA ALA A 7 6.03 -61.25 17.57
C ALA A 7 5.35 -59.90 17.87
N ALA A 8 6.05 -58.98 18.50
CA ALA A 8 5.65 -57.57 18.61
C ALA A 8 5.87 -56.87 17.29
N ARG A 9 4.80 -56.55 16.54
CA ARG A 9 4.85 -55.63 15.42
C ARG A 9 4.91 -54.21 16.00
N LEU A 10 6.06 -53.57 15.91
CA LEU A 10 6.21 -52.10 16.05
C LEU A 10 5.46 -51.44 14.90
N VAL A 11 4.27 -50.93 15.17
CA VAL A 11 3.61 -49.95 14.28
C VAL A 11 4.27 -48.60 14.59
N ALA A 12 5.19 -48.20 13.72
CA ALA A 12 5.67 -46.80 13.72
C ALA A 12 4.50 -45.90 13.31
N LEU A 13 3.85 -45.27 14.29
CA LEU A 13 2.98 -44.13 14.03
C LEU A 13 3.86 -43.02 13.44
N VAL A 14 3.82 -42.86 12.13
CA VAL A 14 4.23 -41.63 11.46
C VAL A 14 3.20 -40.60 11.82
N LEU A 15 3.44 -39.87 12.92
CA LEU A 15 2.72 -38.62 13.18
C LEU A 15 2.99 -37.70 11.99
N PRO A 16 1.97 -37.22 11.26
CA PRO A 16 2.19 -36.14 10.30
C PRO A 16 2.81 -35.00 11.10
N SER A 17 3.95 -34.50 10.64
CA SER A 17 4.48 -33.22 11.10
C SER A 17 3.32 -32.25 10.96
N ALA A 18 2.80 -31.73 12.06
CA ALA A 18 1.88 -30.62 12.03
C ALA A 18 2.58 -29.53 11.22
N ALA A 19 2.15 -29.32 9.99
CA ALA A 19 2.53 -28.14 9.23
C ALA A 19 2.08 -26.97 10.09
N MET A 20 3.03 -26.20 10.63
CA MET A 20 2.70 -24.97 11.33
C MET A 20 1.89 -24.14 10.34
N ALA A 21 0.71 -23.69 10.76
CA ALA A 21 -0.16 -22.86 9.94
C ALA A 21 0.63 -21.64 9.45
N GLU A 22 0.49 -21.32 8.17
CA GLU A 22 1.15 -20.17 7.55
C GLU A 22 0.33 -18.93 7.86
N THR A 23 0.79 -18.15 8.83
CA THR A 23 0.05 -16.99 9.35
C THR A 23 0.22 -15.70 8.52
N GLY A 24 1.11 -15.70 7.50
CA GLY A 24 1.47 -14.49 6.75
C GLY A 24 2.54 -13.61 7.40
N TYR A 25 2.94 -13.89 8.65
CA TYR A 25 3.95 -13.11 9.37
C TYR A 25 5.30 -13.03 8.65
N ASP A 26 5.77 -14.14 8.09
CA ASP A 26 7.05 -14.20 7.38
C ASP A 26 6.99 -13.59 5.98
N ALA A 27 5.81 -13.17 5.52
CA ALA A 27 5.58 -12.57 4.21
C ALA A 27 6.26 -13.39 3.08
N TRP A 28 7.11 -12.77 2.28
CA TRP A 28 7.90 -13.43 1.22
C TRP A 28 9.22 -14.05 1.72
N LEU A 29 9.55 -13.94 3.03
CA LEU A 29 10.75 -14.52 3.65
C LEU A 29 10.45 -15.76 4.47
N ARG A 30 9.39 -16.49 4.16
CA ARG A 30 8.97 -17.71 4.86
C ARG A 30 9.93 -18.90 4.70
N TYR A 31 10.78 -18.88 3.66
CA TYR A 31 11.73 -19.94 3.35
C TYR A 31 11.13 -21.36 3.43
N ALA A 32 9.95 -21.53 2.83
CA ALA A 32 9.26 -22.82 2.84
C ALA A 32 10.08 -23.91 2.13
N PRO A 33 10.02 -25.15 2.61
CA PRO A 33 10.74 -26.26 1.99
C PRO A 33 10.31 -26.48 0.53
N ILE A 34 11.29 -26.55 -0.38
CA ILE A 34 11.03 -26.90 -1.78
C ILE A 34 10.95 -28.43 -1.93
N PRO A 35 10.26 -28.96 -2.98
CA PRO A 35 10.12 -30.41 -3.22
C PRO A 35 11.47 -31.12 -3.30
N ALA A 36 11.52 -32.39 -2.83
CA ALA A 36 12.74 -33.19 -2.80
C ALA A 36 13.43 -33.27 -4.17
N SER A 37 12.66 -33.45 -5.25
CA SER A 37 13.18 -33.53 -6.63
C SER A 37 13.86 -32.22 -7.10
N VAL A 38 13.46 -31.08 -6.54
CA VAL A 38 14.09 -29.79 -6.81
C VAL A 38 15.33 -29.58 -5.94
N ARG A 39 15.30 -30.04 -4.67
CA ARG A 39 16.44 -29.95 -3.74
C ARG A 39 17.70 -30.61 -4.25
N GLU A 40 17.56 -31.67 -5.04
CA GLU A 40 18.70 -32.37 -5.67
C GLU A 40 19.54 -31.46 -6.57
N ARG A 41 18.92 -30.46 -7.22
CA ARG A 41 19.63 -29.45 -8.04
C ARG A 41 20.65 -28.64 -7.24
N TYR A 42 20.48 -28.55 -5.93
CA TYR A 42 21.36 -27.87 -5.01
C TYR A 42 22.31 -28.80 -4.25
N SER A 43 22.51 -30.05 -4.71
CA SER A 43 23.40 -31.02 -4.06
C SER A 43 24.84 -30.53 -3.99
N THR A 44 25.28 -29.72 -4.96
CA THR A 44 26.62 -29.14 -5.05
C THR A 44 26.78 -27.80 -4.32
N LEU A 45 25.72 -27.26 -3.66
CA LEU A 45 25.83 -26.04 -2.87
C LEU A 45 26.84 -26.27 -1.73
N PRO A 46 27.84 -25.39 -1.56
CA PRO A 46 28.82 -25.51 -0.48
C PRO A 46 28.18 -25.62 0.89
N ALA A 47 28.77 -26.42 1.78
CA ALA A 47 28.26 -26.62 3.14
C ALA A 47 28.71 -25.56 4.17
N HIS A 48 29.62 -24.68 3.76
CA HIS A 48 30.17 -23.62 4.57
C HIS A 48 29.67 -22.24 4.15
N ALA A 49 29.35 -21.39 5.13
CA ALA A 49 29.11 -19.97 4.97
C ALA A 49 30.23 -19.21 5.68
N VAL A 50 31.06 -18.51 4.93
CA VAL A 50 32.24 -17.81 5.46
C VAL A 50 32.02 -16.30 5.42
N GLY A 51 32.04 -15.63 6.56
CA GLY A 51 31.93 -14.17 6.67
C GLY A 51 33.30 -13.52 6.89
N LEU A 52 33.84 -12.83 5.87
CA LEU A 52 35.18 -12.23 5.90
C LEU A 52 35.16 -10.83 6.56
N SER A 53 34.36 -10.62 7.58
CA SER A 53 34.25 -9.33 8.29
C SER A 53 33.57 -9.53 9.65
N ASP A 54 34.04 -8.75 10.64
CA ASP A 54 33.36 -8.66 11.95
C ASP A 54 32.16 -7.69 11.97
N SER A 55 31.85 -7.05 10.85
CA SER A 55 30.69 -6.16 10.70
C SER A 55 29.40 -6.87 11.11
N VAL A 56 28.55 -6.16 11.87
CA VAL A 56 27.23 -6.65 12.28
C VAL A 56 26.39 -7.01 11.07
N MET A 57 26.43 -6.24 9.97
CA MET A 57 25.67 -6.52 8.76
C MET A 57 26.14 -7.79 8.05
N VAL A 58 27.46 -8.04 7.96
CA VAL A 58 27.98 -9.27 7.34
C VAL A 58 27.64 -10.49 8.20
N LYS A 59 27.71 -10.38 9.53
CA LYS A 59 27.25 -11.44 10.44
C LYS A 59 25.74 -11.70 10.31
N THR A 60 24.95 -10.65 10.17
CA THR A 60 23.50 -10.76 9.90
C THR A 60 23.25 -11.44 8.55
N ALA A 61 23.98 -11.06 7.50
CA ALA A 61 23.90 -11.69 6.19
C ALA A 61 24.24 -13.20 6.25
N GLN A 62 25.30 -13.56 7.00
CA GLN A 62 25.67 -14.97 7.20
C GLN A 62 24.58 -15.74 7.95
N ALA A 63 24.04 -15.18 9.02
CA ALA A 63 22.95 -15.80 9.79
C ALA A 63 21.68 -15.97 8.94
N GLU A 64 21.34 -14.96 8.13
CA GLU A 64 20.17 -15.03 7.22
C GLU A 64 20.37 -16.07 6.11
N LEU A 65 21.58 -16.18 5.54
CA LEU A 65 21.92 -17.24 4.59
C LEU A 65 21.69 -18.63 5.19
N ILE A 66 22.21 -18.86 6.41
CA ILE A 66 22.04 -20.15 7.11
C ILE A 66 20.56 -20.43 7.37
N ARG A 67 19.80 -19.41 7.84
CA ARG A 67 18.36 -19.51 8.08
C ARG A 67 17.60 -19.90 6.80
N GLY A 68 17.85 -19.17 5.70
CA GLY A 68 17.15 -19.38 4.43
C GLY A 68 17.47 -20.74 3.80
N VAL A 69 18.74 -21.15 3.79
CA VAL A 69 19.15 -22.48 3.29
C VAL A 69 18.55 -23.59 4.15
N ARG A 70 18.54 -23.44 5.48
CA ARG A 70 17.93 -24.40 6.39
C ARG A 70 16.44 -24.56 6.13
N GLY A 71 15.71 -23.45 6.00
CA GLY A 71 14.25 -23.48 5.72
C GLY A 71 13.97 -24.12 4.36
N THR A 72 14.58 -23.58 3.30
CA THR A 72 14.26 -23.97 1.92
C THR A 72 14.80 -25.35 1.53
N LEU A 73 16.04 -25.67 1.92
CA LEU A 73 16.71 -26.92 1.50
C LEU A 73 16.75 -27.98 2.60
N GLY A 74 16.40 -27.68 3.84
CA GLY A 74 16.53 -28.57 4.99
C GLY A 74 17.99 -28.87 5.37
N ARG A 75 18.96 -28.00 5.00
CA ARG A 75 20.39 -28.16 5.23
C ARG A 75 20.92 -26.99 6.05
N THR A 76 21.63 -27.26 7.13
CA THR A 76 22.24 -26.23 7.96
C THR A 76 23.69 -26.02 7.54
N LEU A 77 24.02 -24.82 7.05
CA LEU A 77 25.39 -24.46 6.71
C LEU A 77 26.20 -24.26 7.99
N ARG A 78 27.50 -24.58 7.93
CA ARG A 78 28.47 -24.29 8.96
C ARG A 78 28.94 -22.84 8.83
N ALA A 79 28.90 -22.07 9.92
CA ALA A 79 29.40 -20.70 9.95
C ALA A 79 30.89 -20.66 10.26
N ASP A 80 31.67 -19.95 9.44
CA ASP A 80 33.10 -19.72 9.65
C ASP A 80 33.44 -18.23 9.45
N ALA A 81 34.51 -17.79 10.07
CA ALA A 81 35.05 -16.43 9.91
C ALA A 81 36.32 -16.42 9.05
N ASP A 82 37.02 -17.54 9.00
CA ASP A 82 38.28 -17.67 8.28
C ASP A 82 38.07 -18.10 6.83
N PHE A 83 39.01 -17.76 5.97
CA PHE A 83 38.99 -18.15 4.57
C PHE A 83 38.98 -19.66 4.42
N PRO A 84 38.11 -20.25 3.62
CA PRO A 84 37.84 -21.67 3.60
C PRO A 84 39.02 -22.51 3.06
N LYS A 85 39.19 -23.69 3.63
CA LYS A 85 40.07 -24.76 3.11
C LYS A 85 39.28 -25.85 2.39
N GLU A 86 38.07 -25.54 2.00
CA GLU A 86 37.13 -26.37 1.26
C GLU A 86 36.13 -25.50 0.48
N SER A 87 35.19 -26.10 -0.25
CA SER A 87 34.16 -25.41 -0.97
C SER A 87 33.26 -24.58 0.00
N ALA A 88 33.05 -23.29 -0.27
CA ALA A 88 32.29 -22.40 0.61
C ALA A 88 31.46 -21.35 -0.13
N ILE A 89 30.44 -20.83 0.55
CA ILE A 89 29.78 -19.58 0.20
C ILE A 89 30.53 -18.47 0.95
N VAL A 90 31.19 -17.59 0.22
CA VAL A 90 32.08 -16.56 0.80
C VAL A 90 31.38 -15.21 0.74
N LEU A 91 31.19 -14.60 1.92
CA LEU A 91 30.54 -13.32 2.12
C LEU A 91 31.59 -12.25 2.54
N GLY A 92 31.66 -11.13 1.84
CA GLY A 92 32.57 -10.05 2.24
C GLY A 92 32.58 -8.89 1.28
N THR A 93 33.05 -7.74 1.76
CA THR A 93 33.26 -6.58 0.89
C THR A 93 34.42 -6.84 -0.08
N PHE A 94 34.47 -6.06 -1.16
CA PHE A 94 35.61 -6.10 -2.10
C PHE A 94 36.95 -6.01 -1.39
N ALA A 95 37.06 -5.14 -0.40
CA ALA A 95 38.28 -4.98 0.40
C ALA A 95 38.63 -6.26 1.15
N ALA A 96 37.68 -6.86 1.87
CA ALA A 96 37.88 -8.08 2.64
C ALA A 96 38.23 -9.28 1.74
N VAL A 97 37.51 -9.43 0.64
CA VAL A 97 37.77 -10.51 -0.36
C VAL A 97 39.13 -10.31 -1.02
N LYS A 98 39.53 -9.07 -1.36
CA LYS A 98 40.84 -8.76 -1.95
C LYS A 98 42.01 -9.10 -0.99
N ALA A 99 41.83 -8.78 0.28
CA ALA A 99 42.81 -9.13 1.30
C ALA A 99 43.01 -10.65 1.43
N ALA A 100 41.91 -11.42 1.39
CA ALA A 100 41.93 -12.87 1.50
C ALA A 100 42.35 -13.60 0.20
N ALA A 101 42.07 -13.02 -0.97
CA ALA A 101 42.37 -13.53 -2.32
C ALA A 101 42.88 -12.42 -3.26
N PRO A 102 44.18 -12.03 -3.19
CA PRO A 102 44.73 -10.89 -3.91
C PRO A 102 44.61 -10.94 -5.45
N SER A 103 44.50 -12.13 -6.03
CA SER A 103 44.38 -12.33 -7.48
C SER A 103 43.02 -12.02 -8.07
N ILE A 104 41.98 -11.83 -7.24
CA ILE A 104 40.62 -11.60 -7.75
C ILE A 104 40.49 -10.25 -8.43
N THR A 105 39.77 -10.25 -9.56
CA THR A 105 39.38 -9.03 -10.28
C THR A 105 37.90 -8.79 -10.11
N PHE A 106 37.52 -7.60 -9.60
CA PHE A 106 36.15 -7.21 -9.37
C PHE A 106 35.55 -6.49 -10.59
N PRO A 107 34.21 -6.46 -10.72
CA PRO A 107 33.54 -5.62 -11.70
C PRO A 107 33.95 -4.15 -11.54
N ALA A 108 34.19 -3.48 -12.65
CA ALA A 108 34.53 -2.05 -12.63
C ALA A 108 33.32 -1.21 -12.19
N ALA A 109 33.57 -0.17 -11.39
CA ALA A 109 32.63 0.89 -11.06
C ALA A 109 31.26 0.45 -10.47
N LEU A 110 31.22 -0.63 -9.67
CA LEU A 110 29.99 -0.98 -8.96
C LEU A 110 29.73 0.04 -7.82
N PRO A 111 28.55 0.74 -7.82
CA PRO A 111 28.24 1.73 -6.79
C PRO A 111 27.96 1.07 -5.42
N ARG A 112 27.91 1.91 -4.38
CA ARG A 112 27.47 1.46 -3.05
C ARG A 112 26.14 0.74 -3.16
N ASP A 113 25.93 -0.28 -2.31
CA ASP A 113 24.77 -1.16 -2.25
C ASP A 113 24.64 -2.14 -3.44
N GLY A 114 25.41 -1.99 -4.53
CA GLY A 114 25.48 -3.00 -5.56
C GLY A 114 26.18 -4.27 -5.05
N TYR A 115 25.92 -5.42 -5.67
CA TYR A 115 26.52 -6.71 -5.32
C TYR A 115 26.91 -7.52 -6.55
N TRP A 116 27.81 -8.47 -6.30
CA TRP A 116 28.26 -9.46 -7.29
C TRP A 116 28.13 -10.88 -6.72
N LEU A 117 27.34 -11.71 -7.39
CA LEU A 117 27.23 -13.14 -7.17
C LEU A 117 28.09 -13.85 -8.21
N LYS A 118 29.04 -14.70 -7.77
CA LYS A 118 29.98 -15.35 -8.70
C LYS A 118 30.38 -16.74 -8.25
N SER A 119 30.18 -17.73 -9.11
CA SER A 119 30.86 -19.03 -8.98
C SER A 119 32.31 -18.88 -9.42
N ILE A 120 33.26 -19.22 -8.55
CA ILE A 120 34.68 -18.98 -8.75
C ILE A 120 35.50 -20.05 -8.01
N VAL A 121 36.73 -20.27 -8.47
CA VAL A 121 37.71 -21.05 -7.69
C VAL A 121 38.57 -20.09 -6.86
N LEU A 122 38.56 -20.25 -5.55
CA LEU A 122 39.40 -19.48 -4.63
C LEU A 122 40.33 -20.43 -3.87
N LYS A 123 41.63 -20.17 -3.90
CA LYS A 123 42.68 -20.99 -3.27
C LYS A 123 42.53 -22.49 -3.58
N GLY A 124 42.12 -22.84 -4.80
CA GLY A 124 41.94 -24.22 -5.26
C GLY A 124 40.57 -24.86 -4.98
N PHE A 125 39.66 -24.17 -4.30
CA PHE A 125 38.32 -24.68 -3.96
C PHE A 125 37.21 -23.99 -4.76
N PRO A 126 36.18 -24.72 -5.26
CA PRO A 126 35.01 -24.13 -5.84
C PRO A 126 34.23 -23.36 -4.78
N CYS A 127 34.01 -22.05 -4.99
CA CYS A 127 33.29 -21.18 -4.07
C CYS A 127 32.15 -20.48 -4.78
N LEU A 128 31.10 -20.15 -4.01
CA LEU A 128 30.08 -19.19 -4.40
C LEU A 128 30.37 -17.88 -3.66
N LEU A 129 30.77 -16.85 -4.39
CA LEU A 129 31.11 -15.54 -3.84
C LEU A 129 29.88 -14.64 -3.85
N VAL A 130 29.60 -14.02 -2.69
CA VAL A 130 28.64 -12.93 -2.51
C VAL A 130 29.44 -11.73 -2.01
N THR A 131 29.68 -10.77 -2.88
CA THR A 131 30.58 -9.66 -2.55
C THR A 131 30.05 -8.32 -3.07
N ALA A 132 30.49 -7.22 -2.49
CA ALA A 132 29.99 -5.88 -2.73
C ALA A 132 31.03 -4.82 -2.36
N PRO A 133 30.86 -3.55 -2.79
CA PRO A 133 31.68 -2.44 -2.31
C PRO A 133 31.54 -2.14 -0.82
N ASN A 134 30.38 -2.46 -0.22
CA ASN A 134 30.06 -2.19 1.19
C ASN A 134 29.25 -3.35 1.82
N ASP A 135 29.15 -3.38 3.14
CA ASP A 135 28.48 -4.44 3.91
C ASP A 135 27.01 -4.62 3.54
N ARG A 136 26.27 -3.51 3.29
CA ARG A 136 24.87 -3.54 2.90
C ARG A 136 24.66 -4.23 1.56
N GLY A 137 25.55 -4.02 0.60
CA GLY A 137 25.52 -4.74 -0.68
C GLY A 137 25.75 -6.26 -0.50
N VAL A 138 26.57 -6.69 0.47
CA VAL A 138 26.74 -8.13 0.80
C VAL A 138 25.42 -8.70 1.32
N LEU A 139 24.72 -7.99 2.20
CA LEU A 139 23.42 -8.41 2.73
C LEU A 139 22.38 -8.54 1.60
N TYR A 140 22.32 -7.57 0.69
CA TYR A 140 21.40 -7.60 -0.48
C TYR A 140 21.75 -8.78 -1.42
N GLY A 141 23.02 -9.06 -1.62
CA GLY A 141 23.48 -10.22 -2.39
C GLY A 141 23.03 -11.55 -1.77
N VAL A 142 23.01 -11.66 -0.44
CA VAL A 142 22.49 -12.84 0.26
C VAL A 142 21.00 -12.98 0.06
N PHE A 143 20.20 -11.94 0.20
CA PHE A 143 18.76 -12.00 -0.08
C PHE A 143 18.48 -12.38 -1.54
N ALA A 144 19.26 -11.86 -2.49
CA ALA A 144 19.13 -12.22 -3.90
C ALA A 144 19.45 -13.72 -4.14
N LEU A 145 20.48 -14.24 -3.50
CA LEU A 145 20.82 -15.66 -3.59
C LEU A 145 19.70 -16.55 -3.02
N LEU A 146 19.16 -16.19 -1.85
CA LEU A 146 18.06 -16.91 -1.20
C LEU A 146 16.76 -16.84 -2.03
N SER A 147 16.45 -15.69 -2.61
CA SER A 147 15.32 -15.52 -3.52
C SER A 147 15.42 -16.45 -4.73
N LYS A 148 16.63 -16.58 -5.34
CA LYS A 148 16.86 -17.51 -6.45
C LYS A 148 16.61 -18.97 -6.04
N ILE A 149 17.11 -19.39 -4.88
CA ILE A 149 16.90 -20.75 -4.37
C ILE A 149 15.40 -21.00 -4.13
N ALA A 150 14.70 -20.07 -3.48
CA ALA A 150 13.28 -20.20 -3.19
C ALA A 150 12.42 -20.27 -4.47
N GLN A 151 12.85 -19.62 -5.55
CA GLN A 151 12.21 -19.66 -6.86
C GLN A 151 12.66 -20.82 -7.75
N ASN A 152 13.38 -21.79 -7.22
CA ASN A 152 13.92 -22.94 -7.96
C ASN A 152 14.91 -22.58 -9.10
N GLN A 153 15.54 -21.39 -9.04
CA GLN A 153 16.54 -20.97 -10.03
C GLN A 153 17.90 -21.61 -9.76
N SER A 154 18.66 -21.87 -10.80
CA SER A 154 20.02 -22.39 -10.66
C SER A 154 20.97 -21.34 -10.05
N VAL A 155 21.79 -21.78 -9.09
CA VAL A 155 22.88 -20.99 -8.51
C VAL A 155 24.26 -21.56 -8.85
N THR A 156 24.30 -22.63 -9.66
CA THR A 156 25.56 -23.18 -10.21
C THR A 156 26.00 -22.31 -11.40
N ALA A 157 27.29 -22.06 -11.51
CA ALA A 157 27.88 -21.23 -12.58
C ALA A 157 27.33 -19.81 -12.66
N ILE A 158 26.87 -19.26 -11.54
CA ILE A 158 26.33 -17.90 -11.48
C ILE A 158 27.43 -16.84 -11.72
N SER A 159 27.08 -15.79 -12.49
CA SER A 159 27.88 -14.57 -12.64
C SER A 159 26.95 -13.41 -12.85
N GLU A 160 26.54 -12.76 -11.76
CA GLU A 160 25.51 -11.73 -11.77
C GLU A 160 25.97 -10.50 -11.02
N VAL A 161 25.91 -9.35 -11.66
CA VAL A 161 26.15 -8.03 -11.06
C VAL A 161 24.82 -7.28 -11.01
N GLN A 162 24.47 -6.78 -9.84
CA GLN A 162 23.29 -5.96 -9.64
C GLN A 162 23.64 -4.67 -8.91
N GLN A 163 22.92 -3.62 -9.23
CA GLN A 163 23.09 -2.32 -8.60
C GLN A 163 21.76 -1.59 -8.48
N PRO A 164 21.55 -0.81 -7.42
CA PRO A 164 20.34 -0.02 -7.28
C PRO A 164 20.28 1.09 -8.33
N TYR A 165 19.05 1.40 -8.77
CA TYR A 165 18.81 2.43 -9.78
C TYR A 165 19.11 3.83 -9.25
N ALA A 166 18.81 4.06 -7.96
CA ALA A 166 18.97 5.32 -7.25
C ALA A 166 19.53 5.12 -5.84
N PRO A 167 20.22 6.13 -5.26
CA PRO A 167 20.76 6.03 -3.89
C PRO A 167 19.68 6.04 -2.81
N VAL A 168 18.56 6.76 -2.98
CA VAL A 168 17.47 6.85 -2.02
C VAL A 168 16.41 5.79 -2.33
N ARG A 169 16.17 4.91 -1.36
CA ARG A 169 15.15 3.86 -1.41
C ARG A 169 14.57 3.73 -0.01
N TRP A 170 13.63 4.61 0.34
CA TRP A 170 13.17 4.80 1.71
C TRP A 170 11.68 4.49 1.84
N VAL A 171 11.24 4.24 3.07
CA VAL A 171 9.83 4.20 3.43
C VAL A 171 9.53 5.25 4.50
N ASN A 172 8.34 5.82 4.44
CA ASN A 172 7.79 6.70 5.45
C ASN A 172 6.62 5.99 6.12
N GLN A 173 6.79 5.59 7.38
CA GLN A 173 5.72 5.04 8.19
C GLN A 173 4.83 6.14 8.74
N TRP A 174 3.51 5.98 8.63
CA TRP A 174 2.58 6.95 9.19
C TRP A 174 2.07 6.49 10.56
N GLU A 175 2.99 6.43 11.52
CA GLU A 175 2.70 6.01 12.88
C GLU A 175 2.77 7.19 13.86
N ASN A 176 1.82 7.25 14.78
CA ASN A 176 1.72 8.32 15.78
C ASN A 176 2.31 7.89 17.11
N LEU A 177 2.82 8.84 17.90
CA LEU A 177 3.44 8.55 19.21
C LEU A 177 2.46 7.91 20.20
N ASP A 178 1.15 8.15 20.05
CA ASP A 178 0.11 7.54 20.86
C ASP A 178 -0.14 6.04 20.56
N GLY A 179 0.50 5.51 19.53
CA GLY A 179 0.37 4.10 19.11
C GLY A 179 -0.62 3.85 17.98
N ARG A 180 -1.29 4.89 17.46
CA ARG A 180 -2.16 4.76 16.28
C ARG A 180 -1.36 4.80 14.99
N THR A 181 -1.84 4.08 13.99
CA THR A 181 -1.33 4.12 12.61
C THR A 181 -2.34 4.86 11.74
N GLU A 182 -1.90 5.91 11.05
CA GLU A 182 -2.80 6.67 10.18
C GLU A 182 -3.20 5.85 8.97
N ARG A 183 -4.53 5.81 8.69
CA ARG A 183 -5.12 5.02 7.61
C ARG A 183 -4.69 3.55 7.63
N GLY A 184 -4.36 3.01 8.83
CA GLY A 184 -3.93 1.63 9.01
C GLY A 184 -5.05 0.70 9.42
N PHE A 185 -5.15 -0.46 8.76
CA PHE A 185 -6.06 -1.55 9.11
C PHE A 185 -5.32 -2.82 9.57
N ALA A 186 -4.05 -2.64 9.97
CA ALA A 186 -3.19 -3.72 10.44
C ALA A 186 -2.87 -3.61 11.96
N GLY A 187 -3.75 -2.98 12.71
CA GLY A 187 -3.55 -2.78 14.15
C GLY A 187 -2.69 -1.57 14.48
N GLY A 188 -2.23 -1.49 15.73
CA GLY A 188 -1.46 -0.36 16.25
C GLY A 188 -0.02 -0.29 15.71
N SER A 189 0.67 0.79 16.11
CA SER A 189 2.06 1.07 15.75
C SER A 189 3.03 -0.05 16.18
N ILE A 190 3.98 -0.37 15.30
CA ILE A 190 5.09 -1.28 15.62
C ILE A 190 6.23 -0.57 16.35
N PHE A 191 6.24 0.77 16.38
CA PHE A 191 7.29 1.58 16.99
C PHE A 191 6.86 2.25 18.30
N PHE A 192 5.59 2.70 18.38
CA PHE A 192 5.15 3.56 19.47
C PHE A 192 3.98 2.97 20.27
N GLU A 193 3.92 3.38 21.53
CA GLU A 193 2.83 3.04 22.46
C GLU A 193 2.79 4.06 23.59
N ASN A 194 1.63 4.64 23.85
CA ASN A 194 1.43 5.57 24.98
C ASN A 194 2.44 6.73 25.04
N GLY A 195 2.77 7.34 23.90
CA GLY A 195 3.66 8.49 23.83
C GLY A 195 5.17 8.14 23.93
N SER A 196 5.54 6.88 23.79
CA SER A 196 6.91 6.38 23.91
C SER A 196 7.22 5.31 22.86
N VAL A 197 8.51 5.05 22.64
CA VAL A 197 8.94 3.89 21.87
C VAL A 197 8.60 2.61 22.63
N ARG A 198 8.00 1.65 21.98
CA ARG A 198 7.60 0.35 22.56
C ARG A 198 8.73 -0.33 23.30
N ALA A 199 8.41 -1.05 24.38
CA ALA A 199 9.38 -1.82 25.12
C ALA A 199 9.97 -2.97 24.28
N ASP A 200 9.10 -3.71 23.57
CA ASP A 200 9.48 -4.76 22.62
C ASP A 200 9.54 -4.21 21.18
N LEU A 201 10.72 -4.33 20.56
CA LEU A 201 11.01 -3.93 19.19
C LEU A 201 11.25 -5.14 18.26
N ALA A 202 10.85 -6.35 18.65
CA ALA A 202 11.00 -7.54 17.80
C ALA A 202 10.31 -7.34 16.45
N ARG A 203 9.08 -6.78 16.46
CA ARG A 203 8.33 -6.48 15.24
C ARG A 203 9.04 -5.47 14.35
N ALA A 204 9.60 -4.41 14.93
CA ALA A 204 10.38 -3.39 14.20
C ALA A 204 11.66 -3.98 13.59
N ARG A 205 12.35 -4.89 14.30
CA ARG A 205 13.52 -5.62 13.78
C ARG A 205 13.13 -6.50 12.57
N ASP A 206 12.02 -7.23 12.68
CA ASP A 206 11.56 -8.11 11.60
C ASP A 206 11.06 -7.31 10.40
N TYR A 207 10.51 -6.11 10.63
CA TYR A 207 10.21 -5.16 9.57
C TYR A 207 11.47 -4.67 8.84
N ALA A 208 12.53 -4.30 9.57
CA ALA A 208 13.81 -3.93 8.96
C ALA A 208 14.40 -5.06 8.10
N ARG A 209 14.22 -6.32 8.52
CA ARG A 209 14.57 -7.51 7.72
C ARG A 209 13.77 -7.56 6.41
N LEU A 210 12.46 -7.35 6.45
CA LEU A 210 11.61 -7.29 5.24
C LEU A 210 12.06 -6.16 4.30
N LEU A 211 12.30 -4.97 4.83
CA LEU A 211 12.78 -3.82 4.05
C LEU A 211 14.12 -4.11 3.36
N ALA A 212 15.09 -4.63 4.11
CA ALA A 212 16.40 -4.98 3.57
C ALA A 212 16.32 -6.02 2.45
N SER A 213 15.40 -6.99 2.56
CA SER A 213 15.24 -8.07 1.57
C SER A 213 14.82 -7.58 0.19
N VAL A 214 14.22 -6.40 0.09
CA VAL A 214 13.82 -5.76 -1.18
C VAL A 214 14.65 -4.51 -1.50
N GLY A 215 15.77 -4.32 -0.81
CA GLY A 215 16.74 -3.27 -1.12
C GLY A 215 16.43 -1.88 -0.57
N ILE A 216 15.51 -1.75 0.38
CA ILE A 216 15.22 -0.50 1.09
C ILE A 216 16.35 -0.19 2.06
N ASN A 217 16.80 1.08 2.08
CA ASN A 217 17.98 1.51 2.84
C ASN A 217 17.71 2.61 3.88
N GLY A 218 16.46 3.03 4.07
CA GLY A 218 16.07 3.98 5.10
C GLY A 218 14.60 3.90 5.44
N CYS A 219 14.26 4.28 6.68
CA CYS A 219 12.89 4.27 7.19
C CYS A 219 12.67 5.47 8.11
N ASN A 220 11.72 6.32 7.74
CA ASN A 220 11.11 7.30 8.63
C ASN A 220 10.03 6.60 9.45
N ILE A 221 10.11 6.70 10.78
CA ILE A 221 9.30 5.87 11.69
C ILE A 221 8.03 6.53 12.22
N ASN A 222 7.86 7.83 12.07
CA ASN A 222 6.69 8.54 12.57
C ASN A 222 5.96 9.27 11.44
N ASN A 223 4.70 9.60 11.74
CA ASN A 223 3.82 10.33 10.84
C ASN A 223 4.43 11.65 10.39
N VAL A 224 4.23 12.00 9.13
CA VAL A 224 4.65 13.29 8.57
C VAL A 224 3.91 14.49 9.20
N ASN A 225 2.74 14.25 9.81
CA ASN A 225 2.09 15.18 10.75
C ASN A 225 2.77 15.10 12.13
N ALA A 226 4.07 15.39 12.17
CA ALA A 226 4.95 15.12 13.28
C ALA A 226 4.51 15.78 14.59
N ASP A 227 4.64 15.02 15.69
CA ASP A 227 4.52 15.56 17.04
C ASP A 227 5.88 16.12 17.47
N PRO A 228 6.00 17.41 17.86
CA PRO A 228 7.24 18.00 18.34
C PRO A 228 7.89 17.25 19.51
N GLN A 229 7.14 16.48 20.29
CA GLN A 229 7.66 15.72 21.44
C GLN A 229 8.74 14.71 21.07
N ILE A 230 8.78 14.24 19.81
CA ILE A 230 9.84 13.34 19.32
C ILE A 230 11.25 13.95 19.44
N LEU A 231 11.35 15.29 19.53
CA LEU A 231 12.59 16.03 19.66
C LEU A 231 12.94 16.43 21.10
N THR A 232 12.19 15.97 22.11
CA THR A 232 12.54 16.22 23.51
C THR A 232 13.74 15.39 23.96
N ASP A 233 14.50 15.89 24.93
CA ASP A 233 15.70 15.22 25.44
C ASP A 233 15.39 13.82 26.02
N ASN A 234 14.19 13.63 26.56
CA ASN A 234 13.73 12.33 27.08
C ASN A 234 13.38 11.32 25.96
N PHE A 235 13.08 11.81 24.74
CA PHE A 235 12.72 10.94 23.63
C PHE A 235 13.92 10.48 22.82
N LEU A 236 14.99 11.31 22.69
CA LEU A 236 16.16 10.99 21.87
C LEU A 236 16.82 9.64 22.23
N PRO A 237 17.03 9.27 23.52
CA PRO A 237 17.59 7.95 23.87
C PRO A 237 16.69 6.78 23.41
N GLN A 238 15.38 7.00 23.28
CA GLN A 238 14.45 5.98 22.82
C GLN A 238 14.61 5.71 21.31
N LEU A 239 14.95 6.74 20.52
CA LEU A 239 15.25 6.59 19.09
C LEU A 239 16.49 5.69 18.86
N ALA A 240 17.49 5.75 19.74
CA ALA A 240 18.66 4.90 19.67
C ALA A 240 18.28 3.40 19.70
N ARG A 241 17.27 3.02 20.49
CA ARG A 241 16.79 1.62 20.56
C ARG A 241 16.21 1.14 19.23
N VAL A 242 15.52 2.01 18.48
CA VAL A 242 15.02 1.68 17.14
C VAL A 242 16.19 1.58 16.16
N ALA A 243 17.15 2.51 16.21
CA ALA A 243 18.34 2.45 15.36
C ALA A 243 19.14 1.16 15.58
N GLU A 244 19.25 0.68 16.83
CA GLU A 244 19.94 -0.57 17.16
C GLU A 244 19.34 -1.80 16.50
N VAL A 245 18.00 -1.89 16.38
CA VAL A 245 17.35 -3.02 15.70
C VAL A 245 17.34 -2.89 14.17
N PHE A 246 17.52 -1.67 13.65
CA PHE A 246 17.63 -1.39 12.21
C PHE A 246 19.04 -1.60 11.63
N ARG A 247 20.05 -1.22 12.40
CA ARG A 247 21.47 -1.22 11.98
C ARG A 247 21.97 -2.57 11.44
N PRO A 248 21.62 -3.72 12.04
CA PRO A 248 22.03 -5.04 11.52
C PRO A 248 21.51 -5.32 10.10
N TRP A 249 20.40 -4.68 9.71
CA TRP A 249 19.76 -4.82 8.40
C TRP A 249 20.14 -3.71 7.42
N GLY A 250 21.00 -2.78 7.83
CA GLY A 250 21.46 -1.68 6.98
C GLY A 250 20.40 -0.64 6.64
N VAL A 251 19.31 -0.58 7.41
CA VAL A 251 18.25 0.44 7.26
C VAL A 251 18.59 1.64 8.16
N ALA A 252 18.73 2.83 7.55
CA ALA A 252 18.98 4.05 8.31
C ALA A 252 17.68 4.55 8.97
N LEU A 253 17.78 4.96 10.23
CA LEU A 253 16.67 5.60 10.94
C LEU A 253 16.50 7.05 10.50
N SER A 254 15.25 7.47 10.26
CA SER A 254 14.85 8.85 10.06
C SER A 254 13.58 9.16 10.87
N ILE A 255 13.34 10.43 11.13
CA ILE A 255 12.11 10.92 11.78
C ILE A 255 11.49 12.07 10.99
N ALA A 256 10.19 12.21 11.04
CA ALA A 256 9.51 13.43 10.63
C ALA A 256 9.56 14.47 11.76
N VAL A 257 9.74 15.74 11.39
CA VAL A 257 9.85 16.84 12.34
C VAL A 257 8.85 17.96 12.02
N ASP A 258 8.36 18.59 13.06
CA ASP A 258 7.51 19.80 12.96
C ASP A 258 8.40 21.05 13.00
N LEU A 259 8.22 21.98 12.06
CA LEU A 259 9.01 23.19 11.97
C LEU A 259 8.82 24.13 13.17
N SER A 260 7.69 24.04 13.88
CA SER A 260 7.42 24.82 15.07
C SER A 260 8.14 24.30 16.34
N SER A 261 8.87 23.18 16.26
CA SER A 261 9.55 22.54 17.39
C SER A 261 10.46 23.49 18.19
N PRO A 262 11.23 24.43 17.58
CA PRO A 262 12.00 25.41 18.36
C PRO A 262 11.15 26.22 19.34
N LYS A 263 9.90 26.49 18.97
CA LYS A 263 8.93 27.20 19.84
C LYS A 263 8.26 26.24 20.82
N VAL A 264 7.77 25.08 20.35
CA VAL A 264 6.91 24.18 21.13
C VAL A 264 7.71 23.44 22.22
N VAL A 265 8.87 22.92 21.87
CA VAL A 265 9.72 22.15 22.80
C VAL A 265 11.09 22.78 23.08
N GLY A 266 11.48 23.78 22.27
CA GLY A 266 12.77 24.46 22.40
C GLY A 266 12.75 25.72 23.28
N GLY A 267 11.56 26.17 23.71
CA GLY A 267 11.42 27.36 24.59
C GLY A 267 11.69 28.71 23.91
N LEU A 268 11.81 28.72 22.56
CA LEU A 268 11.92 29.99 21.84
C LEU A 268 10.53 30.62 21.64
N ASP A 269 10.48 31.92 21.41
CA ASP A 269 9.25 32.66 21.09
C ASP A 269 8.88 32.60 19.58
N THR A 270 9.79 32.08 18.76
CA THR A 270 9.70 32.01 17.30
C THR A 270 10.23 30.69 16.76
N PHE A 271 9.82 30.37 15.51
CA PHE A 271 10.41 29.35 14.67
C PHE A 271 10.76 29.91 13.26
N ASP A 272 10.88 31.24 13.13
CA ASP A 272 11.31 31.85 11.86
C ASP A 272 12.67 31.27 11.43
N PRO A 273 12.76 30.63 10.25
CA PRO A 273 14.01 30.02 9.79
C PRO A 273 15.16 31.01 9.58
N GLN A 274 14.87 32.30 9.49
CA GLN A 274 15.90 33.35 9.40
C GLN A 274 16.35 33.89 10.77
N ASP A 275 15.74 33.50 11.89
CA ASP A 275 16.22 33.84 13.23
C ASP A 275 17.45 33.00 13.57
N PRO A 276 18.59 33.64 13.91
CA PRO A 276 19.81 32.91 14.29
C PRO A 276 19.63 31.95 15.48
N ARG A 277 18.70 32.25 16.40
CA ARG A 277 18.40 31.41 17.56
C ARG A 277 17.77 30.10 17.13
N VAL A 278 16.87 30.15 16.13
CA VAL A 278 16.26 28.96 15.52
C VAL A 278 17.31 28.09 14.82
N ALA A 279 18.20 28.70 14.04
CA ALA A 279 19.30 28.01 13.39
C ALA A 279 20.25 27.34 14.42
N ALA A 280 20.56 28.03 15.53
CA ALA A 280 21.37 27.47 16.61
C ALA A 280 20.65 26.30 17.31
N TRP A 281 19.34 26.43 17.54
CA TRP A 281 18.54 25.36 18.15
C TRP A 281 18.53 24.10 17.29
N TRP A 282 18.29 24.21 15.98
CA TRP A 282 18.33 23.05 15.07
C TRP A 282 19.71 22.39 15.05
N ARG A 283 20.79 23.18 15.02
CA ARG A 283 22.15 22.63 15.06
C ARG A 283 22.36 21.81 16.32
N ASN A 284 22.07 22.40 17.48
CA ASN A 284 22.24 21.71 18.76
C ASN A 284 21.38 20.46 18.86
N LYS A 285 20.13 20.50 18.38
CA LYS A 285 19.22 19.36 18.41
C LYS A 285 19.68 18.22 17.49
N ILE A 286 20.15 18.55 16.30
CA ILE A 286 20.71 17.57 15.35
C ILE A 286 22.00 16.94 15.93
N ASP A 287 22.90 17.74 16.52
CA ASP A 287 24.09 17.22 17.19
C ASP A 287 23.70 16.24 18.32
N GLN A 288 22.69 16.55 19.13
CA GLN A 288 22.18 15.64 20.18
C GLN A 288 21.64 14.33 19.56
N ILE A 289 20.91 14.39 18.43
CA ILE A 289 20.42 13.19 17.75
C ILE A 289 21.61 12.31 17.32
N TYR A 290 22.62 12.87 16.66
CA TYR A 290 23.79 12.10 16.22
C TYR A 290 24.66 11.57 17.36
N GLN A 291 24.64 12.19 18.53
CA GLN A 291 25.26 11.63 19.74
C GLN A 291 24.58 10.33 20.18
N GLN A 292 23.26 10.20 20.00
CA GLN A 292 22.49 9.00 20.33
C GLN A 292 22.46 7.98 19.17
N VAL A 293 22.36 8.47 17.93
CA VAL A 293 22.21 7.68 16.70
C VAL A 293 23.25 8.13 15.67
N PRO A 294 24.50 7.64 15.74
CA PRO A 294 25.60 8.11 14.86
C PRO A 294 25.36 7.87 13.37
N ASP A 295 24.50 6.92 13.01
CA ASP A 295 24.12 6.54 11.65
C ASP A 295 22.71 7.05 11.26
N PHE A 296 22.22 8.10 11.92
CA PHE A 296 20.94 8.73 11.63
C PHE A 296 20.90 9.24 10.18
N GLY A 297 19.84 8.88 9.42
CA GLY A 297 19.75 9.17 7.98
C GLY A 297 19.32 10.58 7.65
N GLY A 298 18.53 11.21 8.50
CA GLY A 298 17.98 12.55 8.24
C GLY A 298 16.55 12.74 8.69
N VAL A 299 15.90 13.78 8.18
CA VAL A 299 14.54 14.16 8.60
C VAL A 299 13.58 14.31 7.43
N VAL A 300 12.30 14.09 7.70
CA VAL A 300 11.18 14.38 6.79
C VAL A 300 10.43 15.61 7.30
N VAL A 301 10.06 16.53 6.39
CA VAL A 301 9.32 17.75 6.70
C VAL A 301 8.03 17.82 5.89
N LYS A 302 6.91 18.05 6.56
CA LYS A 302 5.62 18.48 6.00
C LYS A 302 5.21 19.77 6.69
N ALA A 303 4.92 20.82 5.93
CA ALA A 303 4.57 22.13 6.47
C ALA A 303 3.59 22.89 5.55
N ASP A 304 3.01 23.96 6.04
CA ASP A 304 2.11 24.87 5.30
C ASP A 304 0.94 24.15 4.60
N SER A 305 0.41 23.09 5.21
CA SER A 305 -0.74 22.36 4.70
C SER A 305 -1.55 21.76 5.85
N GLU A 306 -2.84 21.56 5.64
CA GLU A 306 -3.76 20.90 6.62
C GLU A 306 -3.64 21.47 8.04
N GLY A 307 -3.53 22.80 8.17
CA GLY A 307 -3.39 23.47 9.46
C GLY A 307 -2.00 23.37 10.10
N ARG A 308 -1.04 22.69 9.46
CA ARG A 308 0.35 22.65 9.93
C ARG A 308 1.05 24.00 9.74
N LEU A 309 1.73 24.43 10.79
CA LEU A 309 2.55 25.63 10.72
C LEU A 309 3.78 25.42 9.83
N GLY A 310 4.20 26.46 9.15
CA GLY A 310 5.33 26.40 8.25
C GLY A 310 5.97 27.78 8.01
N PRO A 311 6.92 27.85 7.08
CA PRO A 311 7.66 29.08 6.78
C PRO A 311 6.76 30.24 6.34
N SER A 312 5.61 29.97 5.73
CA SER A 312 4.65 31.01 5.32
C SER A 312 4.13 31.87 6.49
N THR A 313 4.16 31.35 7.72
CA THR A 313 3.83 32.09 8.96
C THR A 313 4.66 33.36 9.10
N TYR A 314 5.88 33.36 8.57
CA TYR A 314 6.79 34.50 8.62
C TYR A 314 7.06 35.11 7.23
N GLY A 315 6.28 34.78 6.21
CA GLY A 315 6.53 35.20 4.84
C GLY A 315 7.82 34.58 4.24
N ARG A 316 8.24 33.42 4.74
CA ARG A 316 9.42 32.68 4.26
C ARG A 316 9.00 31.59 3.29
N THR A 317 10.00 31.07 2.56
CA THR A 317 9.81 30.00 1.58
C THR A 317 10.12 28.61 2.16
N PRO A 318 9.63 27.53 1.54
CA PRO A 318 10.08 26.16 1.83
C PRO A 318 11.59 25.98 1.81
N ALA A 319 12.32 26.69 0.90
CA ALA A 319 13.76 26.64 0.83
C ALA A 319 14.43 27.26 2.09
N ASP A 320 13.91 28.39 2.60
CA ASP A 320 14.43 28.98 3.84
C ASP A 320 14.35 27.98 5.00
N ALA A 321 13.23 27.30 5.16
CA ALA A 321 13.02 26.33 6.24
C ALA A 321 13.85 25.06 6.06
N ALA A 322 13.87 24.48 4.85
CA ALA A 322 14.64 23.28 4.56
C ALA A 322 16.14 23.48 4.78
N ASN A 323 16.67 24.63 4.33
CA ASN A 323 18.10 24.94 4.35
C ASN A 323 18.64 25.12 5.78
N VAL A 324 17.86 25.63 6.72
CA VAL A 324 18.26 25.74 8.13
C VAL A 324 18.56 24.35 8.72
N ILE A 325 17.67 23.38 8.48
CA ILE A 325 17.84 22.02 8.98
C ILE A 325 18.94 21.30 8.16
N ALA A 326 18.98 21.52 6.86
CA ALA A 326 19.97 20.91 5.96
C ALA A 326 21.41 21.28 6.36
N ARG A 327 21.64 22.55 6.70
CA ARG A 327 22.96 23.02 7.22
C ARG A 327 23.32 22.38 8.55
N ALA A 328 22.34 22.13 9.41
CA ALA A 328 22.57 21.41 10.68
C ALA A 328 22.94 19.92 10.44
N LEU A 329 22.33 19.27 9.43
CA LEU A 329 22.59 17.88 9.08
C LEU A 329 23.88 17.67 8.25
N ALA A 330 24.31 18.67 7.48
CA ALA A 330 25.41 18.55 6.53
C ALA A 330 26.72 18.02 7.16
N PRO A 331 27.18 18.47 8.36
CA PRO A 331 28.40 17.95 9.01
C PRO A 331 28.35 16.44 9.29
N HIS A 332 27.16 15.88 9.41
CA HIS A 332 26.91 14.48 9.73
C HIS A 332 26.55 13.62 8.50
N GLY A 333 26.38 14.25 7.33
CA GLY A 333 25.97 13.56 6.09
C GLY A 333 24.48 13.22 6.03
N GLY A 334 23.64 13.80 6.88
CA GLY A 334 22.20 13.60 6.90
C GLY A 334 21.46 14.39 5.81
N VAL A 335 20.24 13.97 5.49
CA VAL A 335 19.43 14.48 4.39
C VAL A 335 18.11 15.05 4.93
N VAL A 336 17.62 16.12 4.32
CA VAL A 336 16.25 16.62 4.50
C VAL A 336 15.39 16.15 3.35
N PHE A 337 14.32 15.41 3.65
CA PHE A 337 13.23 15.15 2.71
C PHE A 337 12.13 16.18 2.97
N TYR A 338 11.96 17.13 2.05
CA TYR A 338 10.89 18.13 2.16
C TYR A 338 9.76 17.75 1.20
N ARG A 339 8.56 17.47 1.76
CA ARG A 339 7.42 17.06 0.95
C ARG A 339 6.86 18.24 0.18
N ALA A 340 6.72 18.09 -1.14
CA ALA A 340 6.04 19.05 -2.00
C ALA A 340 4.51 18.91 -1.88
N PHE A 341 4.03 18.85 -0.65
CA PHE A 341 2.62 18.79 -0.29
C PHE A 341 2.27 20.02 0.52
N VAL A 342 2.22 21.16 -0.18
CA VAL A 342 1.94 22.48 0.38
C VAL A 342 0.82 23.11 -0.42
N TYR A 343 -0.21 23.60 0.26
CA TYR A 343 -1.27 24.38 -0.36
C TYR A 343 -1.95 25.24 0.71
N ASN A 344 -2.40 26.42 0.31
CA ASN A 344 -3.14 27.28 1.22
C ASN A 344 -4.60 26.82 1.25
N HIS A 345 -4.98 26.10 2.30
CA HIS A 345 -6.33 25.58 2.50
C HIS A 345 -7.37 26.65 2.87
N HIS A 346 -6.98 27.91 3.00
CA HIS A 346 -7.90 29.03 3.23
C HIS A 346 -8.32 29.75 1.93
N LEU A 347 -7.70 29.41 0.78
CA LEU A 347 -8.09 29.99 -0.51
C LEU A 347 -9.44 29.46 -0.97
N ASP A 348 -10.21 30.31 -1.66
CA ASP A 348 -11.45 29.89 -2.30
C ASP A 348 -11.14 28.92 -3.45
N TRP A 349 -11.50 27.68 -3.29
CA TRP A 349 -11.26 26.62 -4.28
C TRP A 349 -12.06 26.80 -5.58
N ARG A 350 -13.12 27.64 -5.56
CA ARG A 350 -13.92 27.95 -6.74
C ARG A 350 -13.22 28.90 -7.71
N GLU A 351 -12.19 29.59 -7.21
CA GLU A 351 -11.33 30.40 -8.06
C GLU A 351 -10.40 29.51 -8.87
N PRO A 352 -10.46 29.52 -10.22
CA PRO A 352 -9.68 28.59 -11.05
C PRO A 352 -8.17 28.60 -10.80
N LYS A 353 -7.61 29.73 -10.39
CA LYS A 353 -6.19 29.87 -10.05
C LYS A 353 -5.75 29.11 -8.79
N ASN A 354 -6.72 28.72 -7.96
CA ASN A 354 -6.48 28.01 -6.71
C ASN A 354 -6.61 26.49 -6.86
N ASP A 355 -6.61 25.98 -8.08
CA ASP A 355 -6.62 24.54 -8.34
C ASP A 355 -5.47 23.85 -7.61
N ARG A 356 -5.82 22.91 -6.76
CA ARG A 356 -4.87 22.15 -5.95
C ARG A 356 -3.81 21.44 -6.77
N ALA A 357 -4.15 20.94 -7.96
CA ALA A 357 -3.20 20.30 -8.86
C ALA A 357 -2.01 21.21 -9.21
N ARG A 358 -2.20 22.54 -9.18
CA ARG A 358 -1.16 23.52 -9.46
C ARG A 358 -0.20 23.77 -8.31
N ALA A 359 -0.65 23.55 -7.07
CA ALA A 359 -0.02 24.11 -5.87
C ALA A 359 1.45 23.72 -5.71
N ALA A 360 1.78 22.43 -5.85
CA ALA A 360 3.16 21.96 -5.71
C ALA A 360 4.09 22.62 -6.73
N TYR A 361 3.66 22.72 -7.98
CA TYR A 361 4.47 23.34 -9.03
C TYR A 361 4.65 24.85 -8.79
N ASP A 362 3.55 25.56 -8.54
CA ASP A 362 3.57 27.02 -8.35
C ASP A 362 4.45 27.44 -7.15
N ILE A 363 4.52 26.58 -6.10
CA ILE A 363 5.31 26.86 -4.89
C ILE A 363 6.78 26.45 -5.07
N PHE A 364 7.05 25.26 -5.62
CA PHE A 364 8.40 24.71 -5.63
C PHE A 364 9.21 25.01 -6.89
N HIS A 365 8.58 25.14 -8.06
CA HIS A 365 9.31 25.46 -9.29
C HIS A 365 10.12 26.78 -9.22
N PRO A 366 9.59 27.90 -8.65
CA PRO A 366 10.39 29.12 -8.49
C PRO A 366 11.56 28.99 -7.49
N LEU A 367 11.62 27.90 -6.74
CA LEU A 367 12.66 27.62 -5.75
C LEU A 367 13.73 26.66 -6.30
N ASP A 368 13.65 26.25 -7.55
CA ASP A 368 14.65 25.36 -8.15
C ASP A 368 16.06 25.97 -8.05
N GLY A 369 17.00 25.19 -7.53
CA GLY A 369 18.38 25.62 -7.27
C GLY A 369 18.59 26.50 -6.02
N LYS A 370 17.54 26.71 -5.19
CA LYS A 370 17.64 27.49 -3.94
C LYS A 370 17.79 26.59 -2.70
N PHE A 371 17.70 25.29 -2.87
CA PHE A 371 17.87 24.31 -1.79
C PHE A 371 19.34 23.89 -1.68
N GLU A 372 19.76 23.60 -0.41
CA GLU A 372 21.09 23.01 -0.16
C GLU A 372 21.21 21.63 -0.81
N ASP A 373 22.44 21.20 -1.10
CA ASP A 373 22.72 19.94 -1.82
C ASP A 373 22.26 18.67 -1.08
N ASN A 374 22.02 18.72 0.22
CA ASN A 374 21.46 17.64 1.02
C ASN A 374 19.96 17.74 1.27
N VAL A 375 19.26 18.59 0.53
CA VAL A 375 17.80 18.62 0.51
C VAL A 375 17.29 17.82 -0.70
N VAL A 376 16.30 16.98 -0.47
CA VAL A 376 15.57 16.22 -1.49
C VAL A 376 14.11 16.63 -1.44
N ILE A 377 13.57 17.12 -2.54
CA ILE A 377 12.13 17.42 -2.63
C ILE A 377 11.39 16.13 -2.93
N GLN A 378 10.52 15.73 -2.00
CA GLN A 378 9.72 14.52 -2.07
C GLN A 378 8.38 14.87 -2.74
N ILE A 379 8.16 14.36 -3.96
CA ILE A 379 7.06 14.72 -4.86
C ILE A 379 6.14 13.52 -5.00
N LYS A 380 4.84 13.67 -4.72
CA LYS A 380 3.83 12.62 -4.97
C LYS A 380 3.81 12.24 -6.45
N ASN A 381 3.45 10.99 -6.73
CA ASN A 381 3.36 10.49 -8.10
C ASN A 381 2.41 11.32 -8.98
N GLY A 382 1.28 11.77 -8.43
CA GLY A 382 0.33 12.70 -9.04
C GLY A 382 0.31 14.06 -8.35
N PRO A 383 -0.35 15.05 -8.95
CA PRO A 383 -0.35 16.44 -8.46
C PRO A 383 -1.30 16.68 -7.28
N ILE A 384 -2.23 15.76 -7.00
CA ILE A 384 -3.24 15.93 -5.95
C ILE A 384 -2.91 15.12 -4.71
N ASP A 385 -3.26 13.83 -4.64
CA ASP A 385 -3.09 13.05 -3.41
C ASP A 385 -3.31 11.54 -3.55
N PHE A 386 -2.54 10.85 -4.36
CA PHE A 386 -2.60 9.39 -4.50
C PHE A 386 -3.99 8.85 -4.84
N GLN A 387 -4.73 9.57 -5.68
CA GLN A 387 -6.09 9.18 -6.07
C GLN A 387 -6.09 7.92 -6.94
N VAL A 388 -7.26 7.43 -7.28
CA VAL A 388 -7.45 6.19 -8.06
C VAL A 388 -6.60 6.19 -9.32
N ARG A 389 -6.58 7.31 -10.05
CA ARG A 389 -5.67 7.58 -11.17
C ARG A 389 -5.35 9.08 -11.23
N GLU A 390 -4.09 9.40 -11.33
CA GLU A 390 -3.60 10.78 -11.53
C GLU A 390 -2.52 10.79 -12.63
N PRO A 391 -2.39 11.89 -13.39
CA PRO A 391 -1.26 12.05 -14.29
C PRO A 391 0.04 12.23 -13.49
N ALA A 392 1.18 11.96 -14.10
CA ALA A 392 2.49 12.25 -13.50
C ALA A 392 2.62 13.75 -13.17
N SER A 393 3.11 14.08 -11.96
CA SER A 393 3.26 15.46 -11.51
C SER A 393 4.20 16.26 -12.45
N PRO A 394 3.80 17.45 -12.94
CA PRO A 394 4.66 18.28 -13.79
C PRO A 394 5.92 18.77 -13.05
N LEU A 395 5.91 18.77 -11.72
CA LEU A 395 7.04 19.21 -10.92
C LEU A 395 8.30 18.35 -11.14
N PHE A 396 8.16 17.08 -11.55
CA PHE A 396 9.31 16.22 -11.89
C PHE A 396 10.20 16.85 -13.00
N ALA A 397 9.60 17.49 -13.99
CA ALA A 397 10.34 18.21 -15.03
C ALA A 397 10.69 19.66 -14.61
N GLY A 398 10.04 20.18 -13.57
CA GLY A 398 10.20 21.56 -13.08
C GLY A 398 11.41 21.78 -12.18
N LEU A 399 11.97 20.72 -11.56
CA LEU A 399 13.13 20.81 -10.68
C LEU A 399 14.38 20.25 -11.36
N ARG A 400 15.24 21.13 -11.84
CA ARG A 400 16.44 20.75 -12.61
C ARG A 400 17.73 20.84 -11.79
N ASN A 401 17.76 21.79 -10.86
CA ASN A 401 18.92 22.13 -10.04
C ASN A 401 18.77 21.69 -8.58
N THR A 402 17.70 20.96 -8.28
CA THR A 402 17.36 20.47 -6.96
C THR A 402 17.24 18.95 -6.98
N ASN A 403 17.70 18.27 -5.94
CA ASN A 403 17.46 16.83 -5.79
C ASN A 403 15.97 16.57 -5.55
N GLN A 404 15.47 15.48 -6.13
CA GLN A 404 14.07 15.10 -6.00
C GLN A 404 13.90 13.59 -5.84
N ALA A 405 12.84 13.18 -5.18
CA ALA A 405 12.44 11.79 -5.07
C ALA A 405 10.94 11.67 -5.33
N ILE A 406 10.52 10.58 -5.96
CA ILE A 406 9.09 10.27 -6.09
C ILE A 406 8.56 9.72 -4.76
N GLU A 407 7.41 10.22 -4.33
CA GLU A 407 6.63 9.66 -3.24
C GLU A 407 5.52 8.78 -3.80
N LEU A 408 5.63 7.47 -3.56
CA LEU A 408 4.62 6.47 -3.90
C LEU A 408 3.88 6.04 -2.64
N GLN A 409 2.59 5.80 -2.72
CA GLN A 409 1.83 5.36 -1.57
C GLN A 409 1.66 3.84 -1.61
N ILE A 410 2.31 3.11 -0.69
CA ILE A 410 2.19 1.66 -0.52
C ILE A 410 0.85 1.33 0.12
N ILE A 411 0.39 2.19 1.04
CA ILE A 411 -0.96 2.13 1.58
C ILE A 411 -1.96 2.48 0.50
N GLN A 412 -3.18 2.01 0.68
CA GLN A 412 -4.26 2.17 -0.29
C GLN A 412 -5.29 3.19 0.22
N GLU A 413 -4.86 4.41 0.59
CA GLU A 413 -5.71 5.40 1.27
C GLU A 413 -7.04 5.67 0.56
N TYR A 414 -6.99 5.83 -0.77
CA TYR A 414 -8.18 6.00 -1.62
C TYR A 414 -8.43 4.79 -2.52
N LEU A 415 -7.75 3.68 -2.26
CA LEU A 415 -7.70 2.48 -3.09
C LEU A 415 -8.13 1.23 -2.30
N GLY A 416 -9.16 1.38 -1.45
CA GLY A 416 -9.74 0.30 -0.65
C GLY A 416 -9.02 -0.01 0.65
N GLN A 417 -8.09 0.81 1.09
CA GLN A 417 -7.42 0.81 2.42
C GLN A 417 -6.98 -0.59 2.90
N GLN A 418 -6.32 -1.35 2.04
CA GLN A 418 -5.90 -2.75 2.27
C GLN A 418 -7.03 -3.71 2.69
N ARG A 419 -8.30 -3.30 2.59
CA ARG A 419 -9.46 -4.18 2.71
C ARG A 419 -9.86 -4.76 1.36
N HIS A 420 -9.67 -3.98 0.28
CA HIS A 420 -9.81 -4.44 -1.09
C HIS A 420 -8.46 -4.83 -1.67
N LEU A 421 -8.44 -5.84 -2.51
CA LEU A 421 -7.29 -6.16 -3.33
C LEU A 421 -7.11 -5.06 -4.38
N CYS A 422 -5.97 -4.37 -4.30
CA CYS A 422 -5.52 -3.40 -5.29
C CYS A 422 -3.99 -3.44 -5.37
N PHE A 423 -3.45 -4.03 -6.42
CA PHE A 423 -2.02 -4.14 -6.65
C PHE A 423 -1.53 -2.90 -7.39
N LEU A 424 -0.69 -2.11 -6.74
CA LEU A 424 -0.30 -0.76 -7.17
C LEU A 424 0.85 -0.68 -8.18
N PRO A 425 1.77 -1.67 -8.30
CA PRO A 425 2.86 -1.59 -9.26
C PRO A 425 2.46 -1.31 -10.71
N PRO A 426 1.31 -1.74 -11.27
CA PRO A 426 0.87 -1.30 -12.60
C PRO A 426 0.71 0.23 -12.67
N MET A 427 -0.01 0.84 -11.72
CA MET A 427 -0.21 2.29 -11.63
C MET A 427 1.12 3.04 -11.46
N TRP A 428 2.00 2.56 -10.58
CA TRP A 428 3.32 3.19 -10.39
C TRP A 428 4.18 3.11 -11.65
N LYS A 429 4.07 2.03 -12.42
CA LYS A 429 4.78 1.86 -13.69
C LYS A 429 4.31 2.86 -14.75
N GLU A 430 3.02 3.15 -14.83
CA GLU A 430 2.51 4.19 -15.75
C GLU A 430 3.18 5.54 -15.47
N VAL A 431 3.27 5.92 -14.20
CA VAL A 431 3.92 7.18 -13.80
C VAL A 431 5.44 7.13 -14.01
N LEU A 432 6.11 6.06 -13.57
CA LEU A 432 7.57 5.95 -13.66
C LEU A 432 8.08 5.90 -15.10
N ASP A 433 7.32 5.30 -16.00
CA ASP A 433 7.67 5.20 -17.43
C ASP A 433 7.14 6.38 -18.25
N PHE A 434 6.30 7.25 -17.67
CA PHE A 434 5.80 8.42 -18.38
C PHE A 434 6.94 9.36 -18.82
N ASP A 435 6.97 9.67 -20.11
CA ASP A 435 8.00 10.54 -20.70
C ASP A 435 7.58 12.01 -20.60
N MET A 436 8.22 12.75 -19.69
CA MET A 436 7.97 14.18 -19.49
C MET A 436 8.46 15.05 -20.65
N ARG A 437 9.29 14.54 -21.54
CA ARG A 437 9.84 15.27 -22.73
C ARG A 437 10.44 16.63 -22.39
N ALA A 438 11.12 16.74 -21.26
CA ALA A 438 11.81 17.96 -20.88
C ALA A 438 12.85 18.33 -21.94
N ASP A 439 12.83 19.59 -22.38
CA ASP A 439 13.72 20.11 -23.46
C ASP A 439 13.58 19.36 -24.80
N GLY A 440 12.41 18.81 -25.10
CA GLY A 440 12.16 18.04 -26.32
C GLY A 440 12.91 16.71 -26.41
N ARG A 441 13.46 16.21 -25.29
CA ARG A 441 14.17 14.93 -25.18
C ARG A 441 13.33 13.94 -24.37
N SER A 442 13.58 12.64 -24.57
CA SER A 442 13.00 11.63 -23.71
C SER A 442 13.56 11.75 -22.28
N THR A 443 12.67 11.96 -21.32
CA THR A 443 12.98 12.13 -19.89
C THR A 443 11.93 11.45 -19.05
N PRO A 444 11.95 10.09 -18.98
CA PRO A 444 10.98 9.36 -18.17
C PRO A 444 11.13 9.74 -16.69
N VAL A 445 10.01 9.76 -15.98
CA VAL A 445 9.96 10.16 -14.55
C VAL A 445 10.98 9.39 -13.71
N LYS A 446 11.14 8.07 -13.93
CA LYS A 446 12.15 7.27 -13.22
C LYS A 446 13.58 7.80 -13.33
N ASP A 447 13.96 8.38 -14.47
CA ASP A 447 15.29 8.97 -14.66
C ASP A 447 15.41 10.36 -14.04
N LEU A 448 14.33 11.14 -14.06
CA LEU A 448 14.27 12.44 -13.40
C LEU A 448 14.45 12.28 -11.87
N VAL A 449 13.63 11.44 -11.23
CA VAL A 449 13.65 11.26 -9.77
C VAL A 449 14.90 10.53 -9.27
N ALA A 450 15.50 9.67 -10.09
CA ALA A 450 16.79 9.06 -9.79
C ALA A 450 17.99 10.01 -9.96
N GLY A 451 17.76 11.26 -10.37
CA GLY A 451 18.79 12.26 -10.60
C GLY A 451 19.62 12.06 -11.88
N ARG A 452 19.26 11.07 -12.72
CA ARG A 452 20.04 10.71 -13.92
C ARG A 452 19.95 11.75 -15.03
N THR A 453 18.75 12.32 -15.25
CA THR A 453 18.52 13.31 -16.31
C THR A 453 19.25 14.62 -16.05
N PHE A 454 19.21 15.12 -14.82
CA PHE A 454 19.78 16.43 -14.46
C PHE A 454 21.05 16.31 -13.61
N HIS A 455 21.65 15.12 -13.52
CA HIS A 455 22.90 14.83 -12.80
C HIS A 455 22.85 15.26 -11.32
N ARG A 456 21.74 14.96 -10.63
CA ARG A 456 21.60 15.23 -9.19
C ARG A 456 22.06 14.02 -8.38
N PRO A 457 22.86 14.23 -7.31
CA PRO A 457 23.49 13.10 -6.59
C PRO A 457 22.55 12.34 -5.66
N LEU A 458 21.46 12.98 -5.18
CA LEU A 458 20.56 12.45 -4.17
C LEU A 458 19.13 12.33 -4.73
N GLY A 459 18.90 11.33 -5.57
CA GLY A 459 17.54 11.07 -6.07
C GLY A 459 17.03 9.70 -5.67
N GLY A 460 15.74 9.45 -5.87
CA GLY A 460 15.20 8.11 -5.68
C GLY A 460 13.71 7.99 -5.38
N PHE A 461 13.40 7.02 -4.51
CA PHE A 461 12.06 6.52 -4.28
C PHE A 461 11.75 6.52 -2.79
N VAL A 462 10.62 7.06 -2.42
CA VAL A 462 10.09 7.06 -1.06
C VAL A 462 8.70 6.45 -1.08
N GLY A 463 8.44 5.45 -0.22
CA GLY A 463 7.16 4.77 -0.13
C GLY A 463 6.44 5.10 1.18
N VAL A 464 5.20 5.56 1.09
CA VAL A 464 4.36 5.74 2.30
C VAL A 464 3.80 4.41 2.72
N SER A 465 4.01 4.01 3.97
CA SER A 465 3.57 2.74 4.53
C SER A 465 2.89 2.91 5.89
N ASN A 466 2.07 1.93 6.28
CA ASN A 466 1.34 1.89 7.54
C ASN A 466 1.24 0.46 8.09
N VAL A 467 2.34 -0.29 8.03
CA VAL A 467 2.38 -1.63 8.64
C VAL A 467 2.03 -1.54 10.12
N GLY A 468 1.38 -2.58 10.65
CA GLY A 468 0.93 -2.61 12.03
C GLY A 468 1.22 -3.93 12.74
N MET A 469 0.59 -4.11 13.90
CA MET A 469 0.78 -5.27 14.77
C MET A 469 0.00 -6.51 14.30
N ASP A 470 -0.86 -6.41 13.28
CA ASP A 470 -1.54 -7.56 12.68
C ASP A 470 -0.53 -8.55 12.10
N THR A 471 -0.86 -9.84 12.12
CA THR A 471 -0.03 -10.90 11.55
C THR A 471 0.30 -10.61 10.07
N ASN A 472 -0.69 -10.16 9.31
CA ASN A 472 -0.51 -9.69 7.94
C ASN A 472 -0.16 -8.20 7.95
N TRP A 473 1.05 -7.83 8.10
CA TRP A 473 1.65 -6.49 8.22
C TRP A 473 0.85 -5.29 7.70
N LEU A 474 0.17 -5.44 6.56
CA LEU A 474 -0.71 -4.44 5.95
C LEU A 474 -2.21 -4.80 6.11
N GLY A 475 -2.55 -5.78 6.93
CA GLY A 475 -3.92 -6.21 7.21
C GLY A 475 -4.51 -7.16 6.17
N HIS A 476 -4.11 -7.10 4.91
CA HIS A 476 -4.55 -8.02 3.85
C HIS A 476 -3.35 -8.81 3.31
N PRO A 477 -3.38 -10.16 3.29
CA PRO A 477 -2.23 -10.94 2.86
C PRO A 477 -1.72 -10.58 1.46
N LEU A 478 -2.62 -10.33 0.51
CA LEU A 478 -2.26 -9.95 -0.85
C LEU A 478 -1.74 -8.51 -0.98
N ALA A 479 -2.06 -7.61 -0.04
CA ALA A 479 -1.54 -6.23 -0.04
C ALA A 479 -0.03 -6.17 0.22
N MET A 480 0.56 -7.20 0.83
CA MET A 480 2.01 -7.29 1.02
C MET A 480 2.79 -7.27 -0.29
N ALA A 481 2.14 -7.62 -1.42
CA ALA A 481 2.70 -7.47 -2.76
C ALA A 481 3.02 -6.00 -3.10
N ASN A 482 2.32 -5.02 -2.51
CA ASN A 482 2.60 -3.59 -2.72
C ASN A 482 3.92 -3.18 -2.07
N LEU A 483 4.18 -3.60 -0.82
CA LEU A 483 5.46 -3.32 -0.16
C LEU A 483 6.64 -4.00 -0.88
N PHE A 484 6.45 -5.26 -1.27
CA PHE A 484 7.44 -5.99 -2.08
C PHE A 484 7.69 -5.27 -3.42
N GLY A 485 6.61 -4.94 -4.13
CA GLY A 485 6.66 -4.29 -5.43
C GLY A 485 7.31 -2.91 -5.39
N PHE A 486 7.03 -2.13 -4.34
CA PHE A 486 7.72 -0.86 -4.11
C PHE A 486 9.24 -1.05 -4.01
N GLY A 487 9.70 -1.98 -3.16
CA GLY A 487 11.12 -2.25 -3.01
C GLY A 487 11.78 -2.71 -4.32
N ARG A 488 11.10 -3.59 -5.08
CA ARG A 488 11.61 -4.07 -6.37
C ARG A 488 11.70 -2.95 -7.42
N LEU A 489 10.71 -2.05 -7.49
CA LEU A 489 10.75 -0.87 -8.38
C LEU A 489 11.78 0.17 -7.92
N ALA A 490 11.93 0.40 -6.63
CA ALA A 490 12.94 1.30 -6.09
C ALA A 490 14.37 0.78 -6.39
N TRP A 491 14.56 -0.55 -6.41
CA TRP A 491 15.80 -1.19 -6.82
C TRP A 491 16.01 -1.12 -8.34
N ASN A 492 14.98 -1.50 -9.11
CA ASN A 492 15.02 -1.50 -10.57
C ASN A 492 13.66 -1.14 -11.17
N PRO A 493 13.40 0.13 -11.51
CA PRO A 493 12.13 0.58 -12.07
C PRO A 493 11.85 0.07 -13.50
N ASN A 494 12.81 -0.63 -14.12
CA ASN A 494 12.62 -1.26 -15.44
C ASN A 494 11.95 -2.65 -15.35
N LEU A 495 11.76 -3.20 -14.14
CA LEU A 495 10.98 -4.42 -13.98
C LEU A 495 9.53 -4.19 -14.39
N SER A 496 8.92 -5.18 -15.03
CA SER A 496 7.48 -5.16 -15.28
C SER A 496 6.69 -5.50 -14.01
N ALA A 497 5.48 -4.95 -13.89
CA ALA A 497 4.57 -5.32 -12.81
C ALA A 497 4.27 -6.83 -12.78
N GLY A 498 4.21 -7.47 -13.97
CA GLY A 498 4.03 -8.92 -14.10
C GLY A 498 5.17 -9.73 -13.50
N ALA A 499 6.43 -9.35 -13.79
CA ALA A 499 7.60 -10.01 -13.20
C ALA A 499 7.63 -9.87 -11.68
N ILE A 500 7.23 -8.71 -11.15
CA ILE A 500 7.14 -8.47 -9.71
C ILE A 500 6.04 -9.33 -9.07
N ALA A 501 4.84 -9.38 -9.66
CA ALA A 501 3.73 -10.19 -9.18
C ALA A 501 4.10 -11.68 -9.16
N GLU A 502 4.74 -12.18 -10.21
CA GLU A 502 5.19 -13.57 -10.30
C GLU A 502 6.27 -13.89 -9.26
N GLU A 503 7.30 -13.04 -9.10
CA GLU A 503 8.35 -13.22 -8.10
C GLU A 503 7.75 -13.23 -6.69
N TRP A 504 6.91 -12.25 -6.35
CA TRP A 504 6.25 -12.19 -5.05
C TRP A 504 5.39 -13.43 -4.78
N THR A 505 4.60 -13.86 -5.77
CA THR A 505 3.73 -15.03 -5.63
C THR A 505 4.54 -16.31 -5.37
N ARG A 506 5.66 -16.52 -6.10
CA ARG A 506 6.56 -17.67 -5.88
C ARG A 506 7.14 -17.68 -4.48
N LEU A 507 7.57 -16.55 -3.98
CA LEU A 507 8.16 -16.43 -2.64
C LEU A 507 7.12 -16.61 -1.53
N THR A 508 5.87 -16.17 -1.78
CA THR A 508 4.80 -16.17 -0.78
C THR A 508 3.97 -17.45 -0.77
N PHE A 509 3.62 -18.01 -1.94
CA PHE A 509 2.75 -19.19 -2.06
C PHE A 509 3.47 -20.43 -2.60
N GLY A 510 4.68 -20.26 -3.13
CA GLY A 510 5.48 -21.36 -3.70
C GLY A 510 5.40 -21.40 -5.23
N ASN A 511 5.95 -22.48 -5.79
CA ASN A 511 6.22 -22.55 -7.23
C ASN A 511 5.19 -23.40 -8.03
N ASP A 512 3.99 -23.68 -7.47
CA ASP A 512 2.92 -24.33 -8.25
C ASP A 512 2.56 -23.41 -9.43
N PRO A 513 2.68 -23.88 -10.69
CA PRO A 513 2.44 -23.03 -11.86
C PRO A 513 1.01 -22.50 -11.97
N PHE A 514 0.02 -23.24 -11.43
CA PHE A 514 -1.36 -22.82 -11.45
C PHE A 514 -1.58 -21.68 -10.44
N VAL A 515 -1.09 -21.81 -9.20
CA VAL A 515 -1.13 -20.77 -8.17
C VAL A 515 -0.43 -19.52 -8.67
N VAL A 516 0.79 -19.64 -9.22
CA VAL A 516 1.57 -18.51 -9.73
C VAL A 516 0.81 -17.76 -10.82
N ARG A 517 0.26 -18.44 -11.81
CA ARG A 517 -0.52 -17.79 -12.89
C ARG A 517 -1.77 -17.10 -12.36
N THR A 518 -2.54 -17.80 -11.51
CA THR A 518 -3.82 -17.28 -11.00
C THR A 518 -3.63 -16.08 -10.11
N VAL A 519 -2.77 -16.16 -9.10
CA VAL A 519 -2.52 -15.04 -8.16
C VAL A 519 -1.88 -13.85 -8.87
N SER A 520 -0.92 -14.08 -9.78
CA SER A 520 -0.31 -12.99 -10.54
C SER A 520 -1.33 -12.30 -11.46
N ALA A 521 -2.25 -13.05 -12.09
CA ALA A 521 -3.31 -12.46 -12.91
C ALA A 521 -4.28 -11.63 -12.07
N MET A 522 -4.71 -12.14 -10.90
CA MET A 522 -5.56 -11.40 -9.97
C MET A 522 -4.90 -10.09 -9.53
N GLN A 523 -3.61 -10.12 -9.16
CA GLN A 523 -2.86 -8.92 -8.80
C GLN A 523 -2.85 -7.90 -9.94
N LEU A 524 -2.46 -8.30 -11.13
CA LEU A 524 -2.28 -7.40 -12.27
C LEU A 524 -3.56 -6.70 -12.73
N THR A 525 -4.71 -7.34 -12.56
CA THR A 525 -6.01 -6.78 -12.98
C THR A 525 -6.68 -5.97 -11.86
N SER A 526 -6.28 -6.15 -10.60
CA SER A 526 -7.02 -5.66 -9.43
C SER A 526 -7.13 -4.13 -9.34
N TRP A 527 -6.11 -3.37 -9.78
CA TRP A 527 -6.19 -1.92 -9.81
C TRP A 527 -7.23 -1.41 -10.82
N HIS A 528 -7.26 -1.95 -12.04
CA HIS A 528 -8.28 -1.59 -13.03
C HIS A 528 -9.68 -1.99 -12.57
N ILE A 529 -9.83 -3.17 -11.94
CA ILE A 529 -11.10 -3.60 -11.36
C ILE A 529 -11.57 -2.60 -10.30
N TYR A 530 -10.65 -2.14 -9.43
CA TYR A 530 -10.95 -1.11 -8.43
C TYR A 530 -11.37 0.22 -9.07
N GLU A 531 -10.63 0.67 -10.08
CA GLU A 531 -10.94 1.87 -10.86
C GLU A 531 -12.34 1.78 -11.50
N ASP A 532 -12.67 0.65 -12.13
CA ASP A 532 -13.93 0.44 -12.84
C ASP A 532 -15.15 0.59 -11.92
N TYR A 533 -15.13 0.04 -10.70
CA TYR A 533 -16.27 0.15 -9.80
C TYR A 533 -16.24 1.37 -8.87
N THR A 534 -15.20 2.23 -8.90
CA THR A 534 -15.09 3.40 -8.03
C THR A 534 -15.03 4.72 -8.77
N GLY A 535 -13.98 4.98 -9.58
CA GLY A 535 -13.74 6.29 -10.19
C GLY A 535 -12.95 6.22 -11.49
N PRO A 536 -13.57 5.86 -12.62
CA PRO A 536 -12.90 5.68 -13.90
C PRO A 536 -12.53 7.00 -14.57
N LEU A 537 -11.72 6.92 -15.64
CA LEU A 537 -11.39 7.99 -16.57
C LEU A 537 -10.67 9.20 -15.94
N GLY A 538 -9.98 8.98 -14.82
CA GLY A 538 -9.24 10.06 -14.15
C GLY A 538 -10.11 11.06 -13.39
N ILE A 539 -11.34 10.72 -13.04
CA ILE A 539 -12.21 11.58 -12.22
C ILE A 539 -11.63 11.85 -10.82
N GLY A 540 -10.61 11.12 -10.44
CA GLY A 540 -9.96 11.19 -9.14
C GLY A 540 -10.51 10.16 -8.17
N THR A 541 -10.96 10.59 -6.98
CA THR A 541 -11.65 9.70 -6.03
C THR A 541 -13.07 10.17 -5.77
N LEU A 542 -14.00 9.24 -5.68
CA LEU A 542 -15.41 9.49 -5.33
C LEU A 542 -15.71 9.01 -3.90
N THR A 543 -14.69 8.83 -3.09
CA THR A 543 -14.79 8.33 -1.72
C THR A 543 -15.25 9.40 -0.73
N ASN A 544 -15.64 8.98 0.46
CA ASN A 544 -15.95 9.85 1.59
C ASN A 544 -14.67 10.52 2.12
N ILE A 545 -14.36 11.70 1.60
CA ILE A 545 -13.13 12.46 1.93
C ILE A 545 -13.12 12.99 3.35
N VAL A 546 -14.28 13.38 3.90
CA VAL A 546 -14.37 13.97 5.25
C VAL A 546 -14.25 12.87 6.32
N GLY A 547 -14.58 11.64 5.95
CA GLY A 547 -14.65 10.50 6.87
C GLY A 547 -13.48 9.53 6.73
N SER A 548 -13.84 8.31 6.35
CA SER A 548 -12.94 7.15 6.36
C SER A 548 -11.98 7.08 5.17
N HIS A 549 -12.21 7.80 4.09
CA HIS A 549 -11.55 7.62 2.78
C HIS A 549 -11.78 6.23 2.16
N TYR A 550 -12.92 5.60 2.42
CA TYR A 550 -13.10 4.19 2.11
C TYR A 550 -14.30 3.90 1.21
N GLY A 551 -15.53 4.14 1.67
CA GLY A 551 -16.75 3.93 0.90
C GLY A 551 -17.11 5.13 0.01
N PRO A 552 -18.20 5.03 -0.77
CA PRO A 552 -18.64 6.09 -1.67
C PRO A 552 -19.09 7.35 -0.92
N GLY A 553 -18.70 8.50 -1.44
CA GLY A 553 -19.05 9.82 -0.92
C GLY A 553 -18.88 10.88 -1.99
N ILE A 554 -19.66 10.78 -3.08
CA ILE A 554 -19.46 11.54 -4.32
C ILE A 554 -19.48 13.05 -4.09
N GLU A 555 -20.35 13.54 -3.21
CA GLU A 555 -20.43 14.97 -2.84
C GLU A 555 -19.55 15.31 -1.62
N SER A 556 -18.84 14.36 -1.05
CA SER A 556 -17.98 14.59 0.09
C SER A 556 -16.83 15.52 -0.30
N ALA A 557 -16.68 16.63 0.43
CA ALA A 557 -15.66 17.64 0.19
C ALA A 557 -15.26 18.31 1.49
N GLU A 558 -13.98 18.54 1.69
CA GLU A 558 -13.50 19.34 2.81
C GLU A 558 -13.77 20.83 2.58
N ARG A 559 -14.16 21.53 3.64
CA ARG A 559 -14.48 22.97 3.58
C ARG A 559 -13.26 23.86 3.39
N ASN A 560 -12.06 23.28 3.50
CA ASN A 560 -10.78 23.99 3.45
C ASN A 560 -10.14 24.01 2.06
N GLY A 561 -10.92 23.82 0.98
CA GLY A 561 -10.40 23.78 -0.39
C GLY A 561 -9.85 22.43 -0.84
N TRP A 562 -9.85 21.42 0.01
CA TRP A 562 -9.49 20.04 -0.34
C TRP A 562 -10.46 19.40 -1.32
N GLY A 563 -11.71 19.81 -1.27
CA GLY A 563 -12.74 19.35 -2.18
C GLY A 563 -12.66 19.86 -3.61
N GLN A 564 -11.52 20.29 -4.05
CA GLN A 564 -11.29 20.85 -5.38
C GLN A 564 -11.31 19.85 -6.52
N TRP A 565 -11.50 18.60 -6.26
CA TRP A 565 -11.89 17.72 -7.32
C TRP A 565 -13.38 17.88 -7.60
N PHE A 566 -13.65 18.83 -8.44
CA PHE A 566 -14.95 18.98 -9.03
C PHE A 566 -15.28 17.69 -9.79
N ARG A 567 -16.31 16.99 -9.39
CA ARG A 567 -16.62 15.68 -9.94
C ARG A 567 -17.62 15.76 -11.07
N GLY A 568 -18.64 16.58 -10.90
CA GLY A 568 -19.66 16.78 -11.90
C GLY A 568 -20.76 17.73 -11.40
N ASP A 569 -21.51 18.25 -12.37
CA ASP A 569 -22.70 19.07 -12.17
C ASP A 569 -23.79 18.63 -13.13
N HIS A 570 -24.86 19.44 -13.28
CA HIS A 570 -25.94 19.13 -14.23
C HIS A 570 -25.53 19.22 -15.69
N ASP A 571 -24.46 19.93 -16.02
CA ASP A 571 -23.99 20.16 -17.38
C ASP A 571 -22.95 19.13 -17.84
N GLY A 572 -22.20 18.55 -16.89
CA GLY A 572 -21.13 17.62 -17.26
C GLY A 572 -20.37 17.02 -16.09
N ILE A 573 -19.23 16.40 -16.41
CA ILE A 573 -18.37 15.65 -15.50
C ILE A 573 -16.90 15.96 -15.74
N GLY A 574 -16.08 15.91 -14.69
CA GLY A 574 -14.66 16.20 -14.72
C GLY A 574 -14.32 17.66 -14.40
N MET A 575 -13.04 18.00 -14.42
CA MET A 575 -12.56 19.35 -14.10
C MET A 575 -11.79 19.94 -15.27
N GLU A 576 -12.16 21.18 -15.67
CA GLU A 576 -11.48 21.88 -16.77
C GLU A 576 -10.15 22.46 -16.30
N ARG A 577 -9.04 21.94 -16.83
CA ARG A 577 -7.66 22.28 -16.44
C ARG A 577 -6.79 22.74 -17.61
N SER A 578 -7.36 22.90 -18.81
CA SER A 578 -6.65 23.46 -19.97
C SER A 578 -6.15 24.87 -19.72
N VAL A 579 -5.20 25.31 -20.53
CA VAL A 579 -4.70 26.69 -20.50
C VAL A 579 -5.73 27.66 -21.09
N ALA A 580 -6.43 27.20 -22.13
CA ALA A 580 -7.35 28.05 -22.87
C ALA A 580 -8.63 28.38 -22.10
N THR A 581 -9.23 27.44 -21.38
CA THR A 581 -10.57 27.56 -20.81
C THR A 581 -10.66 27.23 -19.34
N GLY A 582 -9.61 26.62 -18.76
CA GLY A 582 -9.61 26.09 -17.42
C GLY A 582 -8.67 26.76 -16.42
N THR A 583 -8.21 26.00 -15.46
CA THR A 583 -7.30 26.47 -14.38
C THR A 583 -5.89 26.78 -14.87
N GLY A 584 -5.53 26.33 -16.09
CA GLY A 584 -4.20 26.48 -16.65
C GLY A 584 -3.16 25.49 -16.13
N TYR A 585 -3.59 24.44 -15.40
CA TYR A 585 -2.71 23.41 -14.88
C TYR A 585 -1.89 22.74 -15.99
N VAL A 586 -2.49 22.47 -17.15
CA VAL A 586 -1.81 21.88 -18.32
C VAL A 586 -0.55 22.66 -18.71
N GLY A 587 -0.55 23.99 -18.53
CA GLY A 587 0.60 24.86 -18.83
C GLY A 587 1.83 24.63 -17.92
N GLN A 588 1.72 23.84 -16.85
CA GLN A 588 2.85 23.50 -16.00
C GLN A 588 3.70 22.36 -16.58
N TYR A 589 3.17 21.61 -17.54
CA TYR A 589 3.94 20.57 -18.24
C TYR A 589 4.89 21.14 -19.29
N PRO A 590 5.97 20.42 -19.64
CA PRO A 590 6.74 20.71 -20.83
C PRO A 590 5.86 20.76 -22.08
N SER A 591 6.22 21.62 -23.03
CA SER A 591 5.39 21.99 -24.18
C SER A 591 4.74 20.82 -24.93
N ASP A 592 5.46 19.70 -25.13
CA ASP A 592 4.92 18.57 -25.89
C ASP A 592 3.90 17.75 -25.09
N VAL A 593 4.09 17.64 -23.78
CA VAL A 593 3.12 17.02 -22.86
C VAL A 593 1.90 17.95 -22.68
N ALA A 594 2.14 19.26 -22.58
CA ALA A 594 1.04 20.24 -22.52
C ALA A 594 0.12 20.12 -23.74
N LYS A 595 0.67 20.00 -24.97
CA LYS A 595 -0.14 19.77 -26.19
C LYS A 595 -0.99 18.50 -26.14
N LEU A 596 -0.49 17.44 -25.47
CA LEU A 596 -1.23 16.19 -25.35
C LEU A 596 -2.50 16.39 -24.49
N TYR A 597 -2.39 17.15 -23.41
CA TYR A 597 -3.46 17.31 -22.42
C TYR A 597 -4.32 18.57 -22.65
N GLU A 598 -3.97 19.46 -23.56
CA GLU A 598 -4.72 20.71 -23.78
C GLU A 598 -6.08 20.49 -24.46
N SER A 599 -6.24 19.42 -25.21
CA SER A 599 -7.47 19.19 -25.98
C SER A 599 -8.10 17.84 -25.60
N VAL A 600 -9.42 17.85 -25.45
CA VAL A 600 -10.22 16.63 -25.27
C VAL A 600 -9.99 15.58 -26.37
N LYS A 601 -9.54 15.99 -27.56
CA LYS A 601 -9.26 15.09 -28.68
C LYS A 601 -7.93 14.35 -28.57
N THR A 602 -7.00 14.88 -27.82
CA THR A 602 -5.64 14.34 -27.68
C THR A 602 -5.38 13.76 -26.31
N THR A 603 -6.17 14.15 -25.32
CA THR A 603 -6.11 13.59 -23.97
C THR A 603 -6.56 12.14 -23.99
N PRO A 604 -5.78 11.18 -23.45
CA PRO A 604 -6.21 9.79 -23.32
C PRO A 604 -7.49 9.68 -22.47
N ASP A 605 -8.40 8.77 -22.84
CA ASP A 605 -9.66 8.58 -22.14
C ASP A 605 -9.47 8.32 -20.63
N GLU A 606 -8.44 7.57 -20.25
CA GLU A 606 -8.13 7.21 -18.87
C GLU A 606 -7.83 8.42 -17.96
N LEU A 607 -7.49 9.58 -18.55
CA LEU A 607 -7.20 10.83 -17.84
C LEU A 607 -8.12 11.98 -18.25
N LEU A 608 -9.13 11.70 -19.08
CA LEU A 608 -9.96 12.74 -19.67
C LEU A 608 -10.62 13.63 -18.60
N LEU A 609 -11.22 13.03 -17.58
CA LEU A 609 -11.94 13.74 -16.53
C LEU A 609 -11.02 14.47 -15.54
N PHE A 610 -9.76 14.11 -15.52
CA PHE A 610 -8.76 14.87 -14.77
C PHE A 610 -8.49 16.23 -15.40
N PHE A 611 -8.43 16.27 -16.74
CA PHE A 611 -8.02 17.48 -17.49
C PHE A 611 -9.19 18.30 -18.03
N HIS A 612 -10.35 17.68 -18.27
CA HIS A 612 -11.46 18.33 -18.96
C HIS A 612 -12.79 18.11 -18.26
N HIS A 613 -13.64 19.14 -18.25
CA HIS A 613 -15.04 19.02 -17.95
C HIS A 613 -15.80 18.82 -19.26
N VAL A 614 -16.50 17.69 -19.38
CA VAL A 614 -17.18 17.31 -20.62
C VAL A 614 -18.67 17.02 -20.36
N PRO A 615 -19.56 17.28 -21.34
CA PRO A 615 -20.97 16.91 -21.23
C PRO A 615 -21.13 15.40 -21.04
N TYR A 616 -22.17 14.98 -20.34
CA TYR A 616 -22.50 13.55 -20.16
C TYR A 616 -22.71 12.80 -21.48
N THR A 617 -23.08 13.51 -22.53
CA THR A 617 -23.25 12.96 -23.89
C THR A 617 -21.98 12.94 -24.72
N TYR A 618 -20.85 13.45 -24.18
CA TYR A 618 -19.58 13.37 -24.90
C TYR A 618 -19.23 11.93 -25.28
N VAL A 619 -18.80 11.71 -26.52
CA VAL A 619 -18.47 10.37 -27.04
C VAL A 619 -16.97 10.14 -26.90
N LEU A 620 -16.60 9.15 -26.08
CA LEU A 620 -15.22 8.69 -25.89
C LEU A 620 -14.65 8.03 -27.15
N HIS A 621 -13.33 7.85 -27.19
CA HIS A 621 -12.68 7.11 -28.28
C HIS A 621 -13.21 5.67 -28.42
N SER A 622 -13.72 5.08 -27.33
CA SER A 622 -14.41 3.77 -27.34
C SER A 622 -15.75 3.76 -28.09
N GLY A 623 -16.29 4.93 -28.46
CA GLY A 623 -17.62 5.08 -29.08
C GLY A 623 -18.78 5.12 -28.11
N LYS A 624 -18.54 4.95 -26.79
CA LYS A 624 -19.57 5.09 -25.74
C LYS A 624 -19.75 6.57 -25.36
N THR A 625 -20.97 6.98 -25.00
CA THR A 625 -21.15 8.27 -24.32
C THR A 625 -20.52 8.22 -22.93
N MET A 626 -20.07 9.36 -22.42
CA MET A 626 -19.46 9.49 -21.10
C MET A 626 -20.31 8.83 -20.01
N ILE A 627 -21.59 9.19 -19.95
CA ILE A 627 -22.48 8.64 -18.91
C ILE A 627 -22.68 7.13 -19.04
N GLN A 628 -22.80 6.61 -20.28
CA GLN A 628 -22.96 5.18 -20.49
C GLN A 628 -21.67 4.42 -20.14
N TYR A 629 -20.51 5.02 -20.34
CA TYR A 629 -19.25 4.43 -19.88
C TYR A 629 -19.20 4.33 -18.36
N VAL A 630 -19.59 5.39 -17.62
CA VAL A 630 -19.66 5.37 -16.15
C VAL A 630 -20.57 4.23 -15.68
N TYR A 631 -21.75 4.07 -16.25
CA TYR A 631 -22.64 2.96 -15.88
C TYR A 631 -22.01 1.59 -16.20
N ASP A 632 -21.52 1.43 -17.42
CA ASP A 632 -20.95 0.14 -17.85
C ASP A 632 -19.74 -0.26 -17.02
N SER A 633 -18.79 0.66 -16.75
CA SER A 633 -17.59 0.36 -15.97
C SER A 633 -17.94 -0.11 -14.56
N HIS A 634 -18.92 0.51 -13.90
CA HIS A 634 -19.32 0.11 -12.55
C HIS A 634 -19.96 -1.28 -12.52
N TYR A 635 -20.82 -1.61 -13.47
CA TYR A 635 -21.40 -2.96 -13.58
C TYR A 635 -20.35 -4.01 -13.97
N GLU A 636 -19.47 -3.70 -14.91
CA GLU A 636 -18.35 -4.56 -15.30
C GLU A 636 -17.36 -4.77 -14.15
N GLY A 637 -17.06 -3.71 -13.39
CA GLY A 637 -16.16 -3.77 -12.23
C GLY A 637 -16.69 -4.69 -11.11
N VAL A 638 -18.02 -4.67 -10.84
CA VAL A 638 -18.64 -5.63 -9.90
C VAL A 638 -18.48 -7.06 -10.39
N GLU A 639 -18.76 -7.33 -11.68
CA GLU A 639 -18.61 -8.67 -12.24
C GLU A 639 -17.16 -9.15 -12.21
N GLN A 640 -16.20 -8.26 -12.47
CA GLN A 640 -14.77 -8.56 -12.37
C GLN A 640 -14.34 -8.83 -10.92
N ALA A 641 -14.88 -8.08 -9.94
CA ALA A 641 -14.64 -8.34 -8.52
C ALA A 641 -15.15 -9.73 -8.09
N ASN A 642 -16.35 -10.13 -8.54
CA ASN A 642 -16.83 -11.50 -8.39
C ASN A 642 -15.93 -12.52 -9.11
N GLY A 643 -15.33 -12.13 -10.24
CA GLY A 643 -14.32 -12.91 -10.95
C GLY A 643 -13.09 -13.23 -10.10
N LEU A 644 -12.63 -12.27 -9.28
CA LEU A 644 -11.52 -12.50 -8.33
C LEU A 644 -11.87 -13.58 -7.31
N VAL A 645 -13.11 -13.58 -6.80
CA VAL A 645 -13.60 -14.60 -5.87
C VAL A 645 -13.57 -15.99 -6.53
N ARG A 646 -14.09 -16.11 -7.76
CA ARG A 646 -14.08 -17.39 -8.51
C ARG A 646 -12.66 -17.89 -8.79
N GLN A 647 -11.75 -16.98 -9.16
CA GLN A 647 -10.34 -17.32 -9.39
C GLN A 647 -9.68 -17.81 -8.09
N TRP A 648 -9.92 -17.15 -6.96
CA TRP A 648 -9.38 -17.58 -5.68
C TRP A 648 -9.96 -18.94 -5.24
N LYS A 649 -11.27 -19.16 -5.40
CA LYS A 649 -11.92 -20.46 -5.12
C LYS A 649 -11.27 -21.62 -5.89
N SER A 650 -10.77 -21.39 -7.10
CA SER A 650 -10.05 -22.41 -7.86
C SER A 650 -8.71 -22.85 -7.26
N LEU A 651 -8.21 -22.12 -6.28
CA LEU A 651 -6.95 -22.41 -5.55
C LEU A 651 -7.17 -23.28 -4.29
N HIS A 652 -8.39 -23.71 -4.01
CA HIS A 652 -8.70 -24.59 -2.87
C HIS A 652 -7.81 -25.84 -2.87
N GLY A 653 -7.20 -26.16 -1.72
CA GLY A 653 -6.28 -27.29 -1.56
C GLY A 653 -4.89 -27.11 -2.22
N ARG A 654 -4.59 -25.92 -2.81
CA ARG A 654 -3.26 -25.58 -3.38
C ARG A 654 -2.53 -24.51 -2.59
N VAL A 655 -3.27 -23.78 -1.77
CA VAL A 655 -2.80 -22.82 -0.77
C VAL A 655 -3.18 -23.37 0.60
N ASP A 656 -2.43 -23.04 1.64
CA ASP A 656 -2.76 -23.46 3.00
C ASP A 656 -4.13 -22.92 3.42
N ASP A 657 -4.82 -23.72 4.24
CA ASP A 657 -6.24 -23.47 4.57
C ASP A 657 -6.47 -22.14 5.30
N GLU A 658 -5.54 -21.69 6.14
CA GLU A 658 -5.67 -20.47 6.94
C GLU A 658 -5.64 -19.23 6.03
N ARG A 659 -4.60 -19.07 5.19
CA ARG A 659 -4.52 -17.96 4.23
C ARG A 659 -5.58 -18.06 3.15
N TYR A 660 -5.95 -19.29 2.75
CA TYR A 660 -7.03 -19.49 1.78
C TYR A 660 -8.35 -18.91 2.30
N ALA A 661 -8.72 -19.23 3.53
CA ALA A 661 -9.97 -18.77 4.15
C ALA A 661 -9.97 -17.25 4.39
N ASP A 662 -8.88 -16.69 4.92
CA ASP A 662 -8.75 -15.24 5.16
C ASP A 662 -8.87 -14.43 3.86
N ILE A 663 -8.14 -14.83 2.82
CA ILE A 663 -8.18 -14.13 1.52
C ILE A 663 -9.54 -14.29 0.86
N LEU A 664 -10.17 -15.47 0.93
CA LEU A 664 -11.51 -15.69 0.37
C LEU A 664 -12.52 -14.74 1.02
N ALA A 665 -12.55 -14.66 2.35
CA ALA A 665 -13.47 -13.78 3.06
C ALA A 665 -13.29 -12.30 2.67
N ARG A 666 -12.04 -11.86 2.48
CA ARG A 666 -11.73 -10.48 2.04
C ARG A 666 -12.17 -10.20 0.61
N LEU A 667 -11.99 -11.15 -0.30
CA LEU A 667 -12.45 -11.00 -1.70
C LEU A 667 -13.98 -11.04 -1.80
N GLU A 668 -14.65 -11.87 -1.01
CA GLU A 668 -16.12 -11.89 -0.92
C GLU A 668 -16.66 -10.57 -0.35
N TYR A 669 -15.99 -10.02 0.67
CA TYR A 669 -16.29 -8.68 1.17
C TYR A 669 -16.09 -7.60 0.09
N GLN A 670 -14.96 -7.59 -0.63
CA GLN A 670 -14.70 -6.64 -1.71
C GLN A 670 -15.78 -6.72 -2.80
N ALA A 671 -16.17 -7.91 -3.23
CA ALA A 671 -17.21 -8.11 -4.23
C ALA A 671 -18.58 -7.57 -3.75
N GLY A 672 -18.92 -7.78 -2.49
CA GLY A 672 -20.12 -7.22 -1.86
C GLY A 672 -20.07 -5.68 -1.76
N HIS A 673 -18.92 -5.12 -1.39
CA HIS A 673 -18.73 -3.66 -1.28
C HIS A 673 -18.67 -2.96 -2.65
N ALA A 674 -18.18 -3.64 -3.69
CA ALA A 674 -18.22 -3.13 -5.06
C ALA A 674 -19.66 -2.87 -5.57
N ILE A 675 -20.64 -3.63 -5.08
CA ILE A 675 -22.08 -3.37 -5.35
C ILE A 675 -22.51 -2.04 -4.73
N VAL A 676 -22.09 -1.74 -3.51
CA VAL A 676 -22.38 -0.44 -2.84
C VAL A 676 -21.82 0.72 -3.65
N TRP A 677 -20.58 0.60 -4.09
CA TRP A 677 -19.95 1.59 -4.96
C TRP A 677 -20.70 1.78 -6.27
N ARG A 678 -21.02 0.70 -6.97
CA ARG A 678 -21.81 0.73 -8.22
C ARG A 678 -23.14 1.45 -8.03
N ASP A 679 -23.90 1.04 -7.01
CA ASP A 679 -25.26 1.57 -6.79
C ASP A 679 -25.20 3.05 -6.40
N ALA A 680 -24.29 3.43 -5.51
CA ALA A 680 -24.12 4.82 -5.09
C ALA A 680 -23.72 5.74 -6.25
N VAL A 681 -22.65 5.39 -6.97
CA VAL A 681 -22.10 6.23 -8.05
C VAL A 681 -23.10 6.31 -9.22
N CYS A 682 -23.64 5.17 -9.66
CA CYS A 682 -24.57 5.17 -10.78
C CYS A 682 -25.88 5.92 -10.45
N THR A 683 -26.41 5.78 -9.23
CA THR A 683 -27.63 6.51 -8.79
C THR A 683 -27.36 8.00 -8.72
N TRP A 684 -26.21 8.42 -8.19
CA TRP A 684 -25.83 9.83 -8.13
C TRP A 684 -25.74 10.45 -9.53
N PHE A 685 -25.02 9.79 -10.46
CA PHE A 685 -24.88 10.29 -11.83
C PHE A 685 -26.20 10.25 -12.63
N LEU A 686 -27.09 9.27 -12.38
CA LEU A 686 -28.44 9.27 -12.96
C LEU A 686 -29.22 10.51 -12.48
N ARG A 687 -29.20 10.80 -11.19
CA ARG A 687 -29.86 11.97 -10.62
C ARG A 687 -29.26 13.28 -11.18
N MET A 688 -27.96 13.35 -11.33
CA MET A 688 -27.24 14.54 -11.77
C MET A 688 -27.42 14.80 -13.27
N SER A 689 -27.29 13.78 -14.10
CA SER A 689 -27.38 13.91 -15.56
C SER A 689 -28.81 13.88 -16.11
N GLY A 690 -29.75 13.23 -15.38
CA GLY A 690 -31.08 12.93 -15.88
C GLY A 690 -31.10 11.92 -17.06
N ILE A 691 -29.96 11.29 -17.41
CA ILE A 691 -29.84 10.37 -18.55
C ILE A 691 -29.84 8.93 -18.03
N PRO A 692 -30.87 8.11 -18.38
CA PRO A 692 -30.95 6.73 -17.93
C PRO A 692 -29.89 5.83 -18.57
N ASP A 693 -29.52 4.76 -17.87
CA ASP A 693 -28.71 3.68 -18.44
C ASP A 693 -29.42 3.05 -19.63
N ALA A 694 -28.77 2.99 -20.80
CA ALA A 694 -29.30 2.40 -22.01
C ALA A 694 -29.67 0.89 -21.87
N LYS A 695 -29.07 0.22 -20.87
CA LYS A 695 -29.35 -1.18 -20.52
C LYS A 695 -30.44 -1.33 -19.43
N GLY A 696 -30.95 -0.21 -18.89
CA GLY A 696 -32.03 -0.18 -17.92
C GLY A 696 -31.70 -0.81 -16.55
N ARG A 697 -30.42 -0.84 -16.15
CA ARG A 697 -29.95 -1.49 -14.90
C ARG A 697 -30.03 -0.57 -13.70
N VAL A 698 -29.64 0.71 -13.88
CA VAL A 698 -29.52 1.69 -12.80
C VAL A 698 -30.90 2.04 -12.23
N GLY A 699 -31.07 1.86 -10.91
CA GLY A 699 -32.34 2.08 -10.23
C GLY A 699 -33.41 1.00 -10.48
N ASN A 700 -33.03 -0.13 -11.10
CA ASN A 700 -33.95 -1.22 -11.40
C ASN A 700 -33.40 -2.53 -10.81
N TYR A 701 -33.90 -2.90 -9.64
CA TYR A 701 -33.40 -4.06 -8.87
C TYR A 701 -34.57 -5.01 -8.60
N PRO A 702 -35.08 -5.78 -9.61
CA PRO A 702 -36.30 -6.58 -9.50
C PRO A 702 -36.21 -7.73 -8.49
N ASP A 703 -34.99 -8.12 -8.12
CA ASP A 703 -34.73 -9.20 -7.16
C ASP A 703 -34.56 -8.71 -5.73
N ARG A 704 -34.62 -7.38 -5.53
CA ARG A 704 -34.37 -6.72 -4.24
C ARG A 704 -35.69 -6.42 -3.52
N ILE A 705 -35.70 -6.67 -2.23
CA ILE A 705 -36.77 -6.39 -1.30
C ILE A 705 -36.22 -5.43 -0.25
N GLU A 706 -36.68 -4.16 -0.30
CA GLU A 706 -36.23 -3.11 0.61
C GLU A 706 -36.68 -3.42 2.04
N ALA A 707 -35.78 -3.28 3.02
CA ALA A 707 -36.07 -3.64 4.41
C ALA A 707 -37.22 -2.80 5.01
N GLU A 708 -37.33 -1.52 4.64
CA GLU A 708 -38.43 -0.66 5.10
C GLU A 708 -39.79 -1.03 4.51
N GLY A 709 -39.82 -1.83 3.45
CA GLY A 709 -41.04 -2.38 2.84
C GLY A 709 -41.50 -3.71 3.42
N MET A 710 -40.72 -4.32 4.32
CA MET A 710 -41.06 -5.59 4.97
C MET A 710 -42.06 -5.41 6.12
N GLU A 711 -42.59 -6.50 6.65
CA GLU A 711 -43.37 -6.53 7.88
C GLU A 711 -42.39 -6.36 9.05
N LEU A 712 -42.40 -5.16 9.69
CA LEU A 712 -41.45 -4.79 10.74
C LEU A 712 -42.05 -4.97 12.13
N GLN A 713 -41.29 -5.59 13.04
CA GLN A 713 -41.57 -5.60 14.48
C GLN A 713 -40.33 -5.15 15.24
N GLY A 714 -40.44 -4.02 15.93
CA GLY A 714 -39.33 -3.40 16.66
C GLY A 714 -38.34 -2.62 15.80
N TYR A 715 -38.23 -2.89 14.51
CA TYR A 715 -37.47 -2.09 13.56
C TYR A 715 -38.19 -0.78 13.23
N ALA A 716 -37.42 0.31 13.00
CA ALA A 716 -37.91 1.59 12.54
C ALA A 716 -37.09 2.05 11.32
N PRO A 717 -37.71 2.56 10.28
CA PRO A 717 -37.01 3.16 9.13
C PRO A 717 -36.20 4.40 9.52
N PHE A 718 -35.09 4.61 8.81
CA PHE A 718 -34.30 5.85 8.88
C PHE A 718 -33.88 6.28 7.47
N ASP A 719 -33.71 7.59 7.25
CA ASP A 719 -33.19 8.13 6.01
C ASP A 719 -31.66 8.07 6.00
N MET A 720 -31.09 7.54 4.89
CA MET A 720 -29.66 7.49 4.68
C MET A 720 -29.10 8.88 4.30
N THR A 721 -27.92 9.19 4.78
CA THR A 721 -27.23 10.44 4.44
C THR A 721 -25.74 10.15 4.16
N PRO A 722 -25.27 10.32 2.88
CA PRO A 722 -26.04 10.69 1.68
C PRO A 722 -26.96 9.56 1.21
N PRO A 723 -28.09 9.89 0.52
CA PRO A 723 -29.15 8.92 0.22
C PRO A 723 -28.69 7.77 -0.72
N GLU A 724 -27.74 8.03 -1.61
CA GLU A 724 -27.19 7.01 -2.53
C GLU A 724 -26.41 5.87 -1.85
N ASN A 725 -26.11 5.99 -0.56
CA ASN A 725 -25.38 4.96 0.19
C ASN A 725 -26.24 3.81 0.72
N ALA A 726 -27.55 3.89 0.53
CA ALA A 726 -28.48 2.77 0.74
C ALA A 726 -29.45 2.64 -0.42
N SER A 727 -30.00 1.45 -0.61
CA SER A 727 -31.05 1.20 -1.59
C SER A 727 -32.30 2.01 -1.23
N GLY A 728 -32.95 2.61 -2.20
CA GLY A 728 -34.08 3.52 -1.92
C GLY A 728 -33.79 4.74 -1.05
N GLY A 729 -32.54 4.96 -0.65
CA GLY A 729 -32.13 6.05 0.24
C GLY A 729 -32.49 5.84 1.71
N LYS A 730 -32.85 4.65 2.11
CA LYS A 730 -33.35 4.32 3.45
C LYS A 730 -32.75 3.00 3.96
N GLY A 731 -32.90 2.78 5.25
CA GLY A 731 -32.66 1.50 5.90
C GLY A 731 -33.54 1.36 7.13
N VAL A 732 -33.46 0.26 7.84
CA VAL A 732 -34.15 0.04 9.11
C VAL A 732 -33.14 -0.25 10.23
N ALA A 733 -33.42 0.26 11.44
CA ALA A 733 -32.63 -0.03 12.63
C ALA A 733 -33.53 -0.38 13.80
N CYS A 734 -33.07 -1.25 14.67
CA CYS A 734 -33.82 -1.68 15.85
C CYS A 734 -34.07 -0.51 16.80
N ALA A 735 -35.29 -0.32 17.27
CA ALA A 735 -35.60 0.74 18.21
C ALA A 735 -34.95 0.44 19.57
N ALA A 736 -34.46 1.48 20.24
CA ALA A 736 -33.65 1.35 21.48
C ALA A 736 -34.35 0.62 22.66
N SER A 737 -35.68 0.48 22.60
CA SER A 737 -36.48 -0.19 23.63
C SER A 737 -36.64 -1.70 23.42
N HIS A 738 -36.07 -2.26 22.32
CA HIS A 738 -36.29 -3.65 21.96
C HIS A 738 -34.99 -4.47 22.11
N GLU A 739 -35.09 -5.64 22.73
CA GLU A 739 -33.98 -6.60 22.85
C GLU A 739 -33.68 -7.30 21.52
N HIS A 740 -34.69 -7.47 20.68
CA HIS A 740 -34.55 -7.95 19.31
C HIS A 740 -35.65 -7.37 18.41
N CYS A 741 -35.40 -7.34 17.11
CA CYS A 741 -36.33 -6.84 16.13
C CYS A 741 -36.44 -7.83 14.96
N THR A 742 -37.58 -7.81 14.24
CA THR A 742 -37.80 -8.69 13.10
C THR A 742 -38.22 -7.91 11.86
N ALA A 743 -37.71 -8.34 10.70
CA ALA A 743 -38.17 -7.91 9.37
C ALA A 743 -38.57 -9.17 8.60
N THR A 744 -39.81 -9.24 8.11
CA THR A 744 -40.38 -10.44 7.49
C THR A 744 -40.95 -10.09 6.11
N PHE A 745 -40.72 -10.94 5.15
CA PHE A 745 -41.40 -10.88 3.83
C PHE A 745 -41.79 -12.29 3.38
N HIS A 746 -42.73 -12.38 2.44
CA HIS A 746 -43.21 -13.64 1.87
C HIS A 746 -42.62 -13.85 0.48
N PHE A 747 -41.98 -15.01 0.29
CA PHE A 747 -41.44 -15.40 -1.00
C PHE A 747 -42.57 -15.70 -1.99
N ASP A 748 -42.54 -15.10 -3.19
CA ASP A 748 -43.64 -15.17 -4.18
C ASP A 748 -43.25 -15.79 -5.51
N ARG A 749 -41.97 -16.27 -5.65
CA ARG A 749 -41.47 -16.84 -6.89
C ARG A 749 -41.64 -18.36 -6.93
N ALA A 750 -41.34 -18.98 -8.10
CA ALA A 750 -41.42 -20.42 -8.28
C ALA A 750 -40.61 -21.21 -7.25
N ALA A 751 -41.08 -22.41 -6.89
CA ALA A 751 -40.32 -23.29 -6.00
C ALA A 751 -39.01 -23.71 -6.65
N GLY A 752 -37.89 -23.63 -5.87
CA GLY A 752 -36.55 -23.93 -6.38
C GLY A 752 -35.46 -23.71 -5.35
N TRP A 753 -34.21 -23.75 -5.85
CA TRP A 753 -33.04 -23.43 -5.07
C TRP A 753 -32.62 -21.97 -5.30
N TYR A 754 -32.41 -21.25 -4.22
CA TYR A 754 -32.10 -19.82 -4.25
C TYR A 754 -30.89 -19.49 -3.37
N GLU A 755 -30.20 -18.42 -3.71
CA GLU A 755 -29.26 -17.68 -2.88
C GLU A 755 -30.00 -16.46 -2.33
N VAL A 756 -29.86 -16.21 -1.04
CA VAL A 756 -30.46 -15.06 -0.35
C VAL A 756 -29.35 -14.19 0.19
N ASP A 757 -29.23 -12.99 -0.34
CA ASP A 757 -28.25 -11.99 0.05
C ASP A 757 -28.89 -10.96 0.98
N VAL A 758 -28.35 -10.81 2.21
CA VAL A 758 -28.81 -9.83 3.21
C VAL A 758 -27.80 -8.67 3.29
N ARG A 759 -28.24 -7.47 2.95
CA ARG A 759 -27.46 -6.24 3.09
C ARG A 759 -27.70 -5.65 4.50
N TYR A 760 -26.62 -5.47 5.25
CA TYR A 760 -26.66 -4.91 6.61
C TYR A 760 -25.47 -3.94 6.82
N PHE A 761 -25.43 -3.26 7.96
CA PHE A 761 -24.34 -2.36 8.30
C PHE A 761 -23.64 -2.87 9.56
N ASP A 762 -22.29 -2.84 9.55
CA ASP A 762 -21.39 -3.26 10.61
C ASP A 762 -20.61 -2.03 11.08
N LEU A 763 -21.00 -1.47 12.21
CA LEU A 763 -20.48 -0.19 12.68
C LEU A 763 -19.14 -0.34 13.42
N MET A 764 -18.43 0.76 13.63
CA MET A 764 -17.19 0.78 14.39
C MET A 764 -17.34 0.28 15.83
N ASN A 765 -18.47 0.55 16.44
CA ASN A 765 -18.78 0.22 17.84
C ASN A 765 -20.01 -0.68 17.91
N GLY A 766 -19.89 -1.80 18.58
CA GLY A 766 -20.94 -2.79 18.76
C GLY A 766 -20.67 -4.07 17.98
N GLU A 767 -21.44 -5.09 18.28
CA GLU A 767 -21.39 -6.43 17.68
C GLU A 767 -22.82 -7.00 17.59
N SER A 768 -23.69 -6.36 16.78
CA SER A 768 -25.05 -6.84 16.61
C SER A 768 -25.08 -8.22 15.98
N LYS A 769 -26.09 -9.00 16.34
CA LYS A 769 -26.27 -10.38 15.88
C LYS A 769 -27.49 -10.47 14.98
N PHE A 770 -27.38 -11.27 13.93
CA PHE A 770 -28.47 -11.53 12.99
C PHE A 770 -28.76 -13.02 12.90
N LYS A 771 -30.05 -13.36 12.70
CA LYS A 771 -30.52 -14.71 12.37
C LYS A 771 -31.49 -14.64 11.22
N VAL A 772 -31.43 -15.62 10.32
CA VAL A 772 -32.38 -15.76 9.21
C VAL A 772 -33.16 -17.06 9.35
N TRP A 773 -34.46 -16.95 9.15
CA TRP A 773 -35.42 -18.06 9.26
C TRP A 773 -36.22 -18.20 7.97
N VAL A 774 -36.47 -19.41 7.55
CA VAL A 774 -37.47 -19.78 6.53
C VAL A 774 -38.58 -20.57 7.23
N GLY A 775 -39.76 -19.97 7.39
CA GLY A 775 -40.78 -20.49 8.27
C GLY A 775 -40.27 -20.62 9.71
N ASP A 776 -40.27 -21.85 10.28
CA ASP A 776 -39.78 -22.15 11.62
C ASP A 776 -38.32 -22.67 11.65
N GLN A 777 -37.67 -22.76 10.48
CA GLN A 777 -36.29 -23.26 10.38
C GLN A 777 -35.29 -22.11 10.35
N GLN A 778 -34.37 -22.07 11.35
CA GLN A 778 -33.20 -21.18 11.26
C GLN A 778 -32.23 -21.71 10.20
N VAL A 779 -31.89 -20.86 9.22
CA VAL A 779 -31.03 -21.21 8.09
C VAL A 779 -29.67 -20.58 8.17
N ASP A 780 -29.50 -19.42 8.86
CA ASP A 780 -28.21 -18.77 9.06
C ASP A 780 -28.18 -17.93 10.34
N GLU A 781 -26.96 -17.65 10.83
CA GLU A 781 -26.69 -16.80 11.98
C GLU A 781 -25.27 -16.20 11.86
N TRP A 782 -25.12 -14.90 12.15
CA TRP A 782 -23.81 -14.25 12.19
C TRP A 782 -23.77 -13.08 13.17
N VAL A 783 -22.56 -12.61 13.48
CA VAL A 783 -22.29 -11.40 14.27
C VAL A 783 -21.63 -10.37 13.37
N ALA A 784 -22.09 -9.13 13.44
CA ALA A 784 -21.45 -7.98 12.81
C ALA A 784 -20.27 -7.56 13.70
N ASN A 785 -19.06 -8.00 13.36
CA ASN A 785 -17.85 -7.79 14.15
C ASN A 785 -16.62 -7.41 13.28
N ALA A 786 -16.87 -6.85 12.12
CA ALA A 786 -15.82 -6.32 11.25
C ALA A 786 -15.35 -4.93 11.70
N HIS A 787 -16.11 -4.23 12.56
CA HIS A 787 -15.81 -2.91 13.13
C HIS A 787 -15.37 -1.92 12.05
N LEU A 788 -16.24 -1.73 11.05
CA LEU A 788 -15.96 -0.84 9.91
C LEU A 788 -15.93 0.63 10.34
N PRO A 789 -15.27 1.53 9.61
CA PRO A 789 -14.68 2.75 10.16
C PRO A 789 -15.65 3.88 10.53
N THR A 790 -16.97 3.68 10.53
CA THR A 790 -17.95 4.74 10.84
C THR A 790 -18.92 4.33 11.95
N LEU A 791 -19.49 5.35 12.63
CA LEU A 791 -20.38 5.17 13.78
C LEU A 791 -21.86 5.20 13.40
N LYS A 792 -22.18 5.44 12.14
CA LYS A 792 -23.53 5.50 11.59
C LYS A 792 -23.58 4.67 10.33
N PRO A 793 -24.76 4.07 10.02
CA PRO A 793 -24.93 3.41 8.73
C PRO A 793 -24.59 4.34 7.57
N ASP A 794 -23.69 3.91 6.69
CA ASP A 794 -23.30 4.59 5.45
C ASP A 794 -22.61 3.61 4.49
N GLY A 795 -22.10 4.12 3.36
CA GLY A 795 -21.38 3.31 2.38
C GLY A 795 -20.08 2.70 2.88
N ASP A 796 -19.49 3.25 3.95
CA ASP A 796 -18.23 2.77 4.52
C ASP A 796 -18.39 1.47 5.30
N ASN A 797 -19.55 1.22 5.85
CA ASN A 797 -19.82 0.09 6.74
C ASN A 797 -20.92 -0.88 6.26
N SER A 798 -21.29 -0.79 4.97
CA SER A 798 -22.27 -1.69 4.35
C SER A 798 -21.64 -3.06 4.06
N MET A 799 -22.28 -4.12 4.58
CA MET A 799 -21.87 -5.52 4.45
C MET A 799 -22.90 -6.35 3.71
N LEU A 800 -22.44 -7.44 3.07
CA LEU A 800 -23.32 -8.40 2.40
C LEU A 800 -23.13 -9.79 3.00
N ARG A 801 -24.20 -10.37 3.56
CA ARG A 801 -24.23 -11.77 3.99
C ARG A 801 -24.89 -12.61 2.90
N ARG A 802 -24.19 -13.58 2.35
CA ARG A 802 -24.70 -14.54 1.35
C ARG A 802 -25.10 -15.84 2.00
N ILE A 803 -26.32 -16.30 1.74
CA ILE A 803 -26.88 -17.56 2.23
C ILE A 803 -27.20 -18.43 1.02
N PRO A 804 -26.30 -19.32 0.62
CA PRO A 804 -26.45 -20.12 -0.58
C PRO A 804 -27.38 -21.34 -0.36
N GLY A 805 -28.04 -21.78 -1.45
CA GLY A 805 -28.66 -23.09 -1.55
C GLY A 805 -29.90 -23.29 -0.67
N LEU A 806 -30.69 -22.24 -0.49
CA LEU A 806 -31.99 -22.34 0.21
C LEU A 806 -33.08 -22.88 -0.71
N ALA A 807 -33.79 -23.93 -0.28
CA ALA A 807 -34.98 -24.43 -0.93
C ALA A 807 -36.18 -23.56 -0.52
N LEU A 808 -36.70 -22.77 -1.47
CA LEU A 808 -37.82 -21.85 -1.27
C LEU A 808 -39.02 -22.22 -2.17
N ARG A 809 -40.21 -21.91 -1.68
CA ARG A 809 -41.50 -22.07 -2.45
C ARG A 809 -42.41 -20.87 -2.17
N PRO A 810 -43.36 -20.57 -3.05
CA PRO A 810 -44.35 -19.51 -2.88
C PRO A 810 -45.04 -19.62 -1.51
N GLY A 811 -45.07 -18.49 -0.78
CA GLY A 811 -45.71 -18.39 0.52
C GLY A 811 -44.76 -18.65 1.71
N ASP A 812 -43.51 -19.08 1.47
CA ASP A 812 -42.54 -19.19 2.57
C ASP A 812 -42.27 -17.82 3.18
N ALA A 813 -42.40 -17.71 4.51
CA ALA A 813 -42.03 -16.51 5.28
C ALA A 813 -40.52 -16.52 5.53
N ILE A 814 -39.84 -15.51 5.00
CA ILE A 814 -38.41 -15.28 5.31
C ILE A 814 -38.33 -14.16 6.30
N ARG A 815 -37.76 -14.46 7.50
CA ARG A 815 -37.67 -13.54 8.63
C ARG A 815 -36.21 -13.33 9.02
N ILE A 816 -35.82 -12.06 9.12
CA ILE A 816 -34.52 -11.63 9.63
C ILE A 816 -34.73 -11.09 11.04
N GLU A 817 -34.04 -11.65 12.01
CA GLU A 817 -34.02 -11.21 13.39
C GLU A 817 -32.70 -10.46 13.65
N GLY A 818 -32.78 -9.23 14.14
CA GLY A 818 -31.64 -8.43 14.54
C GLY A 818 -31.61 -8.26 16.06
N TYR A 819 -30.48 -8.53 16.67
CA TYR A 819 -30.20 -8.39 18.10
C TYR A 819 -29.20 -7.25 18.28
N PRO A 820 -29.65 -6.06 18.74
CA PRO A 820 -28.77 -4.92 18.98
C PRO A 820 -27.72 -5.23 20.03
N ASP A 821 -26.53 -4.66 19.86
CA ASP A 821 -25.56 -4.47 20.92
C ASP A 821 -25.38 -2.98 21.21
N GLY A 822 -24.97 -2.59 22.41
CA GLY A 822 -25.00 -1.21 22.94
C GLY A 822 -24.50 -0.08 22.05
N GLY A 823 -23.63 -0.37 21.08
CA GLY A 823 -23.15 0.57 20.07
C GLY A 823 -23.83 0.44 18.72
N GLU A 824 -24.51 -0.69 18.45
CA GLU A 824 -25.05 -1.02 17.14
C GLU A 824 -26.49 -1.53 17.23
N ARG A 825 -27.36 -1.01 16.38
CA ARG A 825 -28.80 -1.26 16.41
C ARG A 825 -29.26 -2.25 15.33
N ALA A 826 -28.41 -3.22 14.97
CA ALA A 826 -28.66 -4.25 13.95
C ALA A 826 -29.27 -3.68 12.65
N PRO A 827 -28.63 -2.70 11.99
CA PRO A 827 -29.24 -2.02 10.87
C PRO A 827 -29.23 -2.86 9.60
N LEU A 828 -30.34 -2.81 8.83
CA LEU A 828 -30.55 -3.52 7.56
C LEU A 828 -30.86 -2.52 6.43
N ASP A 829 -30.48 -2.87 5.19
CA ASP A 829 -30.79 -2.13 3.99
C ASP A 829 -31.84 -2.90 3.13
N TYR A 830 -31.46 -4.07 2.61
CA TYR A 830 -32.35 -4.86 1.75
C TYR A 830 -32.01 -6.37 1.81
N VAL A 831 -32.90 -7.18 1.22
CA VAL A 831 -32.64 -8.56 0.85
C VAL A 831 -32.72 -8.72 -0.65
N GLU A 832 -31.78 -9.44 -1.26
CA GLU A 832 -31.79 -9.76 -2.69
C GLU A 832 -31.83 -11.28 -2.88
N ILE A 833 -32.68 -11.78 -3.81
CA ILE A 833 -32.88 -13.20 -3.98
C ILE A 833 -32.58 -13.61 -5.43
N HIS A 834 -31.65 -14.50 -5.59
CA HIS A 834 -31.23 -15.01 -6.89
C HIS A 834 -31.48 -16.52 -7.00
N HIS A 835 -31.78 -17.02 -8.21
CA HIS A 835 -31.68 -18.45 -8.44
C HIS A 835 -30.26 -18.93 -8.12
N ALA A 836 -30.12 -20.00 -7.33
CA ALA A 836 -28.83 -20.61 -7.09
C ALA A 836 -28.22 -21.03 -8.43
N SER A 837 -27.01 -20.55 -8.73
CA SER A 837 -26.25 -21.00 -9.91
C SER A 837 -25.87 -22.47 -9.71
N GLU A 838 -26.06 -23.32 -10.75
CA GLU A 838 -25.63 -24.73 -10.79
C GLU A 838 -24.14 -24.92 -10.51
#